data_dc4ec9b90ef5c082e4efabafbca71795
#
_entry.id   dc4ec9b90ef5c082e4efabafbca71795
#
_cell.length_a   1.000
_cell.length_b   1.000
_cell.length_c   1.000
_cell.angle_alpha   90.00
_cell.angle_beta   90.00
_cell.angle_gamma   90.00
#
_symmetry.space_group_name_H-M   'P 1'
#
loop_
_entity.id
_entity.type
_entity.pdbx_description
1 polymer ?
#
loop_
_entity_poly.entity_id
_entity_poly.type
_entity_poly.pdbx_seq_one_letter_code
_entity_poly.pdbx_strand_id
1 'polypeptide(L)'
;MIKFIIIFFVILTNATFAEIKKINIIGNTRVNSATIESLVDKKIINIDSIYVNNLTKKIYDTDFFSDVKISFNQDILTITVVENPIVNFFYINGVKDSDLDQVNKIITLKENNIFSSSKLKKDIEATREFLNASGYYQATIVPEVIKIDNNQINLIINIDKKEISKIKNIYFIGNKHFSSSQLLEVISSAEDGWWKFFSSSALSEQRIEYDKQLLKEFYKNRGFFDAQIESAFASVDKNNNFSLTFSVNSGKKYKFGDFDVKKVGASYEDKDINEIKIISSKLLENQIYSTEMIRKLNKQITNYLESKKYNNFEIDIQELKKEDTINIAFQISDGQKVLINKININGNSITEEKVIRDNMLLAEGDYLNSTKVKKSVDNIKAKQLFSKVEYKIENSDKKDFKDFNLFVKEQPTGNITAGIGYGTNGGIFEAGINERNFLGQGINLNFNGKLSTEKISGVFSYNDPNFKNTSKELATSIYSEKDDYTNAGYENKRVGTNFSTRYEIYEDIFFRPNIGIQYDSLGITGTVSNLLRSRQGDTLSSSVGYVFSVDKRDSKFNPTSGTVFYFSQDIDTLISDIHAFKTNIGATVYKELINDKFIGSAKARLANSTAINNKDVKISDRLYSSSSDLRGFEPRGVGPVDTNDHVGGNNLATLSLKSTFPNPIPDGLRSTTYLFLDMGNVWGVDYSDAISSSSKIRSTVGVALDLMSPIGPLSFTYSIPISKSSTDKEQNFLFNIGSSF
;
A
#
# COMPACT_ATOMS: atom_id res chain seq x y z
N MET A 1 68.45 57.77 -57.13
CA MET A 1 67.07 57.85 -56.62
C MET A 1 66.16 57.07 -57.54
N ILE A 2 65.92 55.81 -57.27
CA ILE A 2 65.14 54.94 -58.14
C ILE A 2 63.96 54.45 -57.28
N LYS A 3 62.72 54.77 -57.69
CA LYS A 3 61.50 54.35 -57.08
C LYS A 3 61.15 52.91 -57.54
N PHE A 4 61.11 51.97 -56.65
CA PHE A 4 60.56 50.65 -56.94
C PHE A 4 59.03 50.69 -56.70
N ILE A 5 58.25 50.40 -57.73
CA ILE A 5 56.83 50.17 -57.73
C ILE A 5 56.65 48.66 -57.61
N ILE A 6 56.13 48.19 -56.45
CA ILE A 6 55.69 46.79 -56.26
C ILE A 6 54.24 46.71 -56.68
N ILE A 7 53.93 45.98 -57.78
CA ILE A 7 52.60 45.64 -58.25
C ILE A 7 52.18 44.41 -57.48
N PHE A 8 51.21 44.61 -56.63
CA PHE A 8 50.53 43.45 -55.86
C PHE A 8 49.52 42.85 -56.80
N PHE A 9 49.80 41.64 -57.29
CA PHE A 9 48.86 40.84 -58.11
C PHE A 9 47.92 40.08 -57.15
N VAL A 10 46.69 40.60 -56.93
CA VAL A 10 45.64 39.90 -56.21
C VAL A 10 45.06 38.86 -57.16
N ILE A 11 45.40 37.59 -56.91
CA ILE A 11 44.74 36.46 -57.53
C ILE A 11 43.36 36.28 -56.81
N LEU A 12 42.33 36.82 -57.43
CA LEU A 12 40.95 36.50 -57.07
C LEU A 12 40.72 35.05 -57.51
N THR A 13 40.88 34.13 -56.58
CA THR A 13 40.32 32.80 -56.75
C THR A 13 38.79 32.96 -56.65
N ASN A 14 38.12 32.87 -57.79
CA ASN A 14 36.66 32.68 -57.80
C ASN A 14 36.34 31.37 -57.14
N ALA A 15 36.02 31.40 -55.83
CA ALA A 15 35.37 30.30 -55.22
C ALA A 15 33.97 30.21 -55.86
N THR A 16 33.77 29.30 -56.77
CA THR A 16 32.46 28.96 -57.30
C THR A 16 31.69 28.29 -56.17
N PHE A 17 30.84 29.06 -55.53
CA PHE A 17 29.88 28.51 -54.56
C PHE A 17 28.93 27.62 -55.34
N ALA A 18 28.87 26.35 -54.97
CA ALA A 18 27.92 25.40 -55.54
C ALA A 18 26.53 25.69 -54.95
N GLU A 19 25.71 26.38 -55.70
CA GLU A 19 24.29 26.62 -55.37
C GLU A 19 23.42 25.51 -55.98
N ILE A 20 22.47 24.94 -55.20
CA ILE A 20 21.51 23.97 -55.74
C ILE A 20 20.50 24.72 -56.62
N LYS A 21 20.70 24.69 -57.95
CA LYS A 21 19.76 25.31 -58.91
C LYS A 21 18.55 24.42 -59.19
N LYS A 22 18.71 23.12 -59.11
CA LYS A 22 17.64 22.17 -59.37
C LYS A 22 17.77 20.92 -58.51
N ILE A 23 16.65 20.47 -57.95
CA ILE A 23 16.53 19.20 -57.25
C ILE A 23 15.81 18.24 -58.20
N ASN A 24 16.40 17.08 -58.43
CA ASN A 24 15.78 16.00 -59.20
C ASN A 24 15.57 14.80 -58.30
N ILE A 25 14.32 14.35 -58.14
CA ILE A 25 13.95 13.23 -57.30
C ILE A 25 13.49 12.08 -58.20
N ILE A 26 14.05 10.93 -57.97
CA ILE A 26 13.80 9.74 -58.77
C ILE A 26 13.44 8.56 -57.86
N GLY A 27 12.38 7.80 -58.24
CA GLY A 27 12.01 6.59 -57.52
C GLY A 27 10.90 6.76 -56.45
N ASN A 28 10.47 7.99 -56.25
CA ASN A 28 9.28 8.24 -55.42
C ASN A 28 8.01 8.05 -56.26
N THR A 29 7.12 7.18 -55.82
CA THR A 29 5.82 6.88 -56.45
C THR A 29 4.64 7.33 -55.65
N ARG A 30 4.70 7.19 -54.35
CA ARG A 30 3.65 7.54 -53.36
C ARG A 30 4.02 8.77 -52.54
N VAL A 31 5.28 8.90 -52.21
CA VAL A 31 5.76 10.06 -51.44
C VAL A 31 5.91 11.27 -52.36
N ASN A 32 5.28 12.37 -52.05
CA ASN A 32 5.32 13.58 -52.84
C ASN A 32 6.78 14.14 -52.86
N SER A 33 7.26 14.52 -54.05
CA SER A 33 8.60 15.14 -54.20
C SER A 33 8.77 16.33 -53.27
N ALA A 34 7.75 17.14 -53.05
CA ALA A 34 7.81 18.30 -52.14
C ALA A 34 8.16 17.87 -50.68
N THR A 35 7.80 16.68 -50.22
CA THR A 35 8.16 16.16 -48.90
C THR A 35 9.69 15.94 -48.80
N ILE A 36 10.29 15.40 -49.85
CA ILE A 36 11.75 15.18 -49.89
C ILE A 36 12.48 16.50 -50.04
N GLU A 37 11.97 17.38 -50.91
CA GLU A 37 12.55 18.72 -51.12
C GLU A 37 12.55 19.58 -49.87
N SER A 38 11.54 19.43 -48.98
CA SER A 38 11.46 20.17 -47.73
C SER A 38 12.59 19.82 -46.74
N LEU A 39 13.23 18.66 -46.89
CA LEU A 39 14.37 18.24 -46.08
C LEU A 39 15.71 18.81 -46.56
N VAL A 40 15.74 19.33 -47.81
CA VAL A 40 16.93 19.91 -48.43
C VAL A 40 17.06 21.35 -48.03
N ASP A 41 18.18 21.70 -47.41
CA ASP A 41 18.50 23.10 -47.13
C ASP A 41 19.03 23.77 -48.40
N LYS A 42 18.18 24.61 -49.03
CA LYS A 42 18.51 25.32 -50.28
C LYS A 42 19.48 26.47 -50.11
N LYS A 43 19.81 26.87 -48.86
CA LYS A 43 20.71 28.01 -48.55
C LYS A 43 22.16 27.59 -48.27
N ILE A 44 22.52 26.37 -48.56
CA ILE A 44 23.89 25.88 -48.30
C ILE A 44 24.87 26.34 -49.36
N ILE A 45 25.99 26.85 -48.88
CA ILE A 45 27.07 27.44 -49.67
C ILE A 45 28.07 26.37 -50.15
N ASN A 46 28.12 25.21 -49.54
CA ASN A 46 29.01 24.10 -49.90
C ASN A 46 28.37 22.73 -49.73
N ILE A 47 28.28 21.95 -50.79
CA ILE A 47 27.75 20.57 -50.77
C ILE A 47 28.92 19.61 -50.62
N ASP A 48 29.35 19.41 -49.40
CA ASP A 48 30.41 18.47 -49.05
C ASP A 48 29.81 17.07 -48.65
N SER A 49 30.71 16.12 -48.39
CA SER A 49 30.33 14.77 -47.96
C SER A 49 29.58 14.76 -46.62
N ILE A 50 29.81 15.75 -45.78
CA ILE A 50 29.14 15.89 -44.45
C ILE A 50 27.69 16.29 -44.68
N TYR A 51 27.44 17.24 -45.56
CA TYR A 51 26.07 17.61 -45.91
C TYR A 51 25.28 16.46 -46.54
N VAL A 52 25.90 15.79 -47.55
CA VAL A 52 25.26 14.65 -48.21
C VAL A 52 24.94 13.54 -47.20
N ASN A 53 25.84 13.23 -46.28
CA ASN A 53 25.60 12.26 -45.23
C ASN A 53 24.47 12.68 -44.28
N ASN A 54 24.46 13.96 -43.87
CA ASN A 54 23.39 14.47 -42.99
C ASN A 54 22.04 14.50 -43.69
N LEU A 55 21.99 14.88 -44.96
CA LEU A 55 20.74 14.84 -45.74
C LEU A 55 20.27 13.41 -45.97
N THR A 56 21.18 12.51 -46.29
CA THR A 56 20.88 11.07 -46.41
C THR A 56 20.27 10.54 -45.10
N LYS A 57 20.87 10.89 -43.97
CA LYS A 57 20.37 10.52 -42.66
C LYS A 57 18.97 11.09 -42.40
N LYS A 58 18.75 12.37 -42.67
CA LYS A 58 17.43 13.03 -42.52
C LYS A 58 16.36 12.36 -43.37
N ILE A 59 16.69 11.95 -44.58
CA ILE A 59 15.74 11.23 -45.47
C ILE A 59 15.47 9.83 -44.94
N TYR A 60 16.47 9.09 -44.45
CA TYR A 60 16.26 7.77 -43.78
C TYR A 60 15.47 7.88 -42.49
N ASP A 61 15.68 8.94 -41.71
CA ASP A 61 14.96 9.15 -40.44
C ASP A 61 13.45 9.41 -40.64
N THR A 62 13.00 9.65 -41.87
CA THR A 62 11.56 9.69 -42.22
C THR A 62 10.89 8.32 -42.22
N ASP A 63 11.67 7.22 -42.26
CA ASP A 63 11.21 5.84 -42.46
C ASP A 63 10.46 5.56 -43.78
N PHE A 64 10.39 6.54 -44.70
CA PHE A 64 9.69 6.38 -45.98
C PHE A 64 10.47 5.55 -47.00
N PHE A 65 11.79 5.49 -46.87
CA PHE A 65 12.67 4.95 -47.87
C PHE A 65 13.57 3.82 -47.36
N SER A 66 13.71 2.78 -48.17
CA SER A 66 14.60 1.64 -47.91
C SER A 66 16.02 1.87 -48.46
N ASP A 67 16.16 2.68 -49.52
CA ASP A 67 17.45 3.07 -50.06
C ASP A 67 17.41 4.55 -50.50
N VAL A 68 18.49 5.26 -50.23
CA VAL A 68 18.67 6.67 -50.59
C VAL A 68 20.06 6.88 -51.15
N LYS A 69 20.15 7.35 -52.39
CA LYS A 69 21.39 7.70 -53.05
C LYS A 69 21.34 9.17 -53.44
N ILE A 70 22.31 9.94 -53.04
CA ILE A 70 22.41 11.38 -53.34
C ILE A 70 23.64 11.62 -54.18
N SER A 71 23.46 12.28 -55.30
CA SER A 71 24.58 12.74 -56.15
C SER A 71 24.39 14.20 -56.54
N PHE A 72 25.47 14.93 -56.61
CA PHE A 72 25.48 16.32 -57.02
C PHE A 72 26.40 16.52 -58.19
N ASN A 73 25.87 17.02 -59.30
CA ASN A 73 26.62 17.30 -60.52
C ASN A 73 26.02 18.51 -61.24
N GLN A 74 26.86 19.43 -61.71
CA GLN A 74 26.48 20.61 -62.50
C GLN A 74 25.29 21.39 -61.91
N ASP A 75 25.36 21.73 -60.58
CA ASP A 75 24.35 22.46 -59.81
C ASP A 75 22.99 21.69 -59.70
N ILE A 76 22.93 20.43 -60.04
CA ILE A 76 21.77 19.58 -59.92
C ILE A 76 21.97 18.55 -58.79
N LEU A 77 21.16 18.65 -57.74
CA LEU A 77 21.12 17.63 -56.68
C LEU A 77 20.13 16.52 -57.10
N THR A 78 20.64 15.33 -57.37
CA THR A 78 19.80 14.17 -57.70
C THR A 78 19.69 13.27 -56.49
N ILE A 79 18.46 13.05 -56.04
CA ILE A 79 18.09 12.17 -54.91
C ILE A 79 17.33 10.98 -55.49
N THR A 80 17.97 9.83 -55.49
CA THR A 80 17.31 8.59 -55.90
C THR A 80 16.88 7.82 -54.67
N VAL A 81 15.61 7.50 -54.58
CA VAL A 81 15.02 6.82 -53.43
C VAL A 81 14.32 5.53 -53.84
N VAL A 82 14.25 4.57 -52.90
CA VAL A 82 13.43 3.38 -53.01
C VAL A 82 12.45 3.44 -51.84
N GLU A 83 11.15 3.50 -52.17
CA GLU A 83 10.13 3.60 -51.15
C GLU A 83 9.96 2.29 -50.35
N ASN A 84 9.84 2.41 -49.06
CA ASN A 84 9.47 1.33 -48.18
C ASN A 84 8.06 0.78 -48.52
N PRO A 85 7.82 -0.50 -48.42
CA PRO A 85 6.49 -1.09 -48.69
C PRO A 85 5.48 -0.65 -47.61
N ILE A 86 4.20 -0.76 -47.92
CA ILE A 86 3.10 -0.61 -46.98
C ILE A 86 2.70 -1.97 -46.41
N VAL A 87 2.39 -2.03 -45.13
CA VAL A 87 1.80 -3.18 -44.47
C VAL A 87 0.35 -3.33 -44.94
N ASN A 88 0.06 -4.34 -45.76
CA ASN A 88 -1.27 -4.65 -46.23
C ASN A 88 -2.08 -5.48 -45.23
N PHE A 89 -1.44 -6.41 -44.56
CA PHE A 89 -2.03 -7.28 -43.56
C PHE A 89 -1.07 -7.42 -42.37
N PHE A 90 -1.63 -7.32 -41.15
CA PHE A 90 -0.88 -7.45 -39.90
C PHE A 90 -1.56 -8.47 -38.99
N TYR A 91 -0.79 -9.45 -38.51
CA TYR A 91 -1.29 -10.46 -37.61
C TYR A 91 -0.24 -10.87 -36.56
N ILE A 92 -0.71 -11.07 -35.31
CA ILE A 92 0.10 -11.61 -34.22
C ILE A 92 -0.41 -13.00 -33.90
N ASN A 93 0.47 -13.97 -33.90
CA ASN A 93 0.16 -15.38 -33.63
C ASN A 93 0.84 -15.84 -32.34
N GLY A 94 0.21 -16.77 -31.60
CA GLY A 94 0.82 -17.50 -30.47
C GLY A 94 0.65 -16.84 -29.09
N VAL A 95 -0.09 -15.73 -28.98
CA VAL A 95 -0.45 -15.10 -27.70
C VAL A 95 -1.94 -15.18 -27.42
N LYS A 96 -2.32 -15.31 -26.15
CA LYS A 96 -3.72 -15.32 -25.69
C LYS A 96 -4.29 -13.91 -25.61
N ASP A 97 -5.61 -13.78 -25.60
CA ASP A 97 -6.33 -12.49 -25.67
C ASP A 97 -5.85 -11.44 -24.68
N SER A 98 -5.58 -11.82 -23.42
CA SER A 98 -5.09 -10.88 -22.38
C SER A 98 -3.74 -10.24 -22.71
N ASP A 99 -2.85 -11.00 -23.33
CA ASP A 99 -1.50 -10.53 -23.69
C ASP A 99 -1.50 -9.91 -25.09
N LEU A 100 -2.40 -10.37 -25.96
CA LEU A 100 -2.57 -9.86 -27.33
C LEU A 100 -2.88 -8.35 -27.30
N ASP A 101 -3.76 -7.91 -26.42
CA ASP A 101 -4.11 -6.50 -26.26
C ASP A 101 -2.90 -5.64 -25.86
N GLN A 102 -2.02 -6.15 -24.98
CA GLN A 102 -0.82 -5.44 -24.56
C GLN A 102 0.23 -5.41 -25.67
N VAL A 103 0.50 -6.56 -26.30
CA VAL A 103 1.43 -6.65 -27.44
C VAL A 103 0.97 -5.76 -28.59
N ASN A 104 -0.34 -5.72 -28.86
CA ASN A 104 -0.93 -4.83 -29.85
C ASN A 104 -0.72 -3.35 -29.53
N LYS A 105 -0.67 -2.93 -28.27
CA LYS A 105 -0.37 -1.54 -27.90
C LYS A 105 1.11 -1.19 -28.05
N ILE A 106 1.99 -2.16 -27.89
CA ILE A 106 3.44 -2.00 -27.98
C ILE A 106 3.91 -1.90 -29.42
N ILE A 107 3.40 -2.77 -30.30
CA ILE A 107 3.78 -2.81 -31.71
C ILE A 107 3.23 -1.57 -32.44
N THR A 108 4.11 -0.78 -33.02
CA THR A 108 3.78 0.43 -33.77
C THR A 108 3.42 0.16 -35.22
N LEU A 109 3.97 -0.91 -35.83
CA LEU A 109 3.65 -1.35 -37.19
C LEU A 109 2.26 -1.97 -37.24
N LYS A 110 1.34 -1.37 -37.98
CA LYS A 110 -0.04 -1.80 -38.21
C LYS A 110 -0.37 -1.83 -39.69
N GLU A 111 -1.55 -2.36 -40.03
CA GLU A 111 -2.09 -2.24 -41.38
C GLU A 111 -2.10 -0.79 -41.86
N ASN A 112 -1.81 -0.57 -43.10
CA ASN A 112 -1.68 0.71 -43.79
C ASN A 112 -0.50 1.57 -43.32
N ASN A 113 0.37 1.10 -42.42
CA ASN A 113 1.59 1.81 -42.04
C ASN A 113 2.73 1.49 -43.01
N ILE A 114 3.64 2.44 -43.17
CA ILE A 114 4.87 2.22 -43.94
C ILE A 114 5.78 1.30 -43.13
N PHE A 115 6.17 0.20 -43.72
CA PHE A 115 7.08 -0.77 -43.13
C PHE A 115 8.51 -0.25 -43.12
N SER A 116 9.14 -0.31 -41.98
CA SER A 116 10.58 -0.06 -41.83
C SER A 116 11.20 -1.20 -41.02
N SER A 117 12.32 -1.72 -41.51
CA SER A 117 13.07 -2.76 -40.80
C SER A 117 13.55 -2.26 -39.43
N SER A 118 13.83 -0.95 -39.31
CA SER A 118 14.20 -0.30 -38.06
C SER A 118 13.03 -0.29 -37.06
N LYS A 119 11.83 0.05 -37.52
CA LYS A 119 10.60 -0.01 -36.68
C LYS A 119 10.29 -1.43 -36.25
N LEU A 120 10.36 -2.39 -37.18
CA LEU A 120 10.14 -3.78 -36.84
C LEU A 120 11.09 -4.27 -35.74
N LYS A 121 12.37 -3.93 -35.85
CA LYS A 121 13.37 -4.29 -34.83
C LYS A 121 13.02 -3.69 -33.47
N LYS A 122 12.65 -2.42 -33.43
CA LYS A 122 12.22 -1.72 -32.19
C LYS A 122 10.97 -2.37 -31.61
N ASP A 123 9.98 -2.67 -32.43
CA ASP A 123 8.73 -3.32 -32.00
C ASP A 123 9.00 -4.72 -31.42
N ILE A 124 9.90 -5.50 -32.04
CA ILE A 124 10.31 -6.81 -31.55
C ILE A 124 11.05 -6.71 -30.22
N GLU A 125 11.99 -5.73 -30.08
CA GLU A 125 12.72 -5.50 -28.84
C GLU A 125 11.78 -5.08 -27.72
N ALA A 126 10.88 -4.14 -27.96
CA ALA A 126 9.88 -3.70 -26.99
C ALA A 126 8.91 -4.85 -26.57
N THR A 127 8.52 -5.70 -27.54
CA THR A 127 7.71 -6.89 -27.25
C THR A 127 8.49 -7.91 -26.43
N ARG A 128 9.78 -8.10 -26.69
CA ARG A 128 10.66 -8.97 -25.90
C ARG A 128 10.83 -8.45 -24.46
N GLU A 129 11.04 -7.15 -24.28
CA GLU A 129 11.11 -6.54 -22.97
C GLU A 129 9.80 -6.75 -22.17
N PHE A 130 8.66 -6.58 -22.82
CA PHE A 130 7.37 -6.87 -22.19
C PHE A 130 7.22 -8.34 -21.77
N LEU A 131 7.58 -9.29 -22.64
CA LEU A 131 7.53 -10.72 -22.32
C LEU A 131 8.51 -11.09 -21.20
N ASN A 132 9.71 -10.53 -21.21
CA ASN A 132 10.70 -10.70 -20.14
C ASN A 132 10.16 -10.13 -18.80
N ALA A 133 9.58 -8.94 -18.82
CA ALA A 133 8.96 -8.34 -17.62
C ALA A 133 7.80 -9.19 -17.07
N SER A 134 7.13 -9.95 -17.96
CA SER A 134 6.09 -10.92 -17.61
C SER A 134 6.65 -12.30 -17.23
N GLY A 135 7.97 -12.49 -17.20
CA GLY A 135 8.65 -13.73 -16.81
C GLY A 135 8.92 -14.74 -17.95
N TYR A 136 8.67 -14.38 -19.20
CA TYR A 136 8.88 -15.27 -20.36
C TYR A 136 10.24 -15.01 -21.03
N TYR A 137 11.34 -15.20 -20.32
CA TYR A 137 12.69 -14.93 -20.84
C TYR A 137 13.11 -15.82 -22.02
N GLN A 138 12.45 -16.94 -22.20
CA GLN A 138 12.72 -17.87 -23.29
C GLN A 138 11.79 -17.69 -24.49
N ALA A 139 10.94 -16.67 -24.45
CA ALA A 139 10.04 -16.39 -25.55
C ALA A 139 10.81 -16.13 -26.85
N THR A 140 10.35 -16.75 -27.92
CA THR A 140 10.87 -16.51 -29.27
C THR A 140 9.88 -15.68 -30.06
N ILE A 141 10.38 -14.64 -30.73
CA ILE A 141 9.60 -13.73 -31.56
C ILE A 141 10.19 -13.81 -32.97
N VAL A 142 9.43 -14.34 -33.90
CA VAL A 142 9.87 -14.53 -35.30
C VAL A 142 8.93 -13.74 -36.20
N PRO A 143 9.38 -12.59 -36.73
CA PRO A 143 8.62 -11.88 -37.74
C PRO A 143 8.72 -12.57 -39.10
N GLU A 144 7.62 -12.67 -39.80
CA GLU A 144 7.52 -13.16 -41.18
C GLU A 144 7.04 -11.99 -42.05
N VAL A 145 7.86 -11.61 -43.02
CA VAL A 145 7.59 -10.50 -43.94
C VAL A 145 7.40 -11.08 -45.33
N ILE A 146 6.16 -11.14 -45.80
CA ILE A 146 5.79 -11.71 -47.09
C ILE A 146 5.58 -10.53 -48.06
N LYS A 147 6.40 -10.44 -49.10
CA LYS A 147 6.26 -9.44 -50.16
C LYS A 147 5.10 -9.82 -51.07
N ILE A 148 4.29 -8.83 -51.40
CA ILE A 148 3.20 -8.96 -52.40
C ILE A 148 3.31 -7.84 -53.45
N ASP A 149 2.46 -7.87 -54.45
CA ASP A 149 2.48 -6.91 -55.55
C ASP A 149 2.23 -5.46 -55.04
N ASN A 150 2.50 -4.46 -55.87
CA ASN A 150 2.29 -3.03 -55.61
C ASN A 150 3.10 -2.45 -54.43
N ASN A 151 4.31 -2.97 -54.20
CA ASN A 151 5.20 -2.54 -53.11
C ASN A 151 4.50 -2.62 -51.75
N GLN A 152 3.85 -3.75 -51.46
CA GLN A 152 3.18 -4.07 -50.20
C GLN A 152 3.77 -5.30 -49.55
N ILE A 153 3.50 -5.47 -48.25
CA ILE A 153 3.88 -6.67 -47.49
C ILE A 153 2.74 -7.14 -46.60
N ASN A 154 2.74 -8.43 -46.31
CA ASN A 154 2.03 -8.95 -45.13
C ASN A 154 3.04 -9.20 -44.02
N LEU A 155 2.74 -8.70 -42.82
CA LEU A 155 3.57 -8.85 -41.63
C LEU A 155 2.87 -9.76 -40.63
N ILE A 156 3.49 -10.91 -40.35
CA ILE A 156 3.02 -11.84 -39.32
C ILE A 156 4.09 -11.91 -38.25
N ILE A 157 3.72 -11.72 -37.01
CA ILE A 157 4.62 -11.84 -35.85
C ILE A 157 4.25 -13.11 -35.10
N ASN A 158 5.07 -14.15 -35.25
CA ASN A 158 4.91 -15.42 -34.56
C ASN A 158 5.62 -15.32 -33.18
N ILE A 159 4.86 -15.45 -32.08
CA ILE A 159 5.35 -15.41 -30.72
C ILE A 159 5.13 -16.78 -30.07
N ASP A 160 6.20 -17.43 -29.67
CA ASP A 160 6.14 -18.63 -28.83
C ASP A 160 6.67 -18.23 -27.44
N LYS A 161 5.75 -18.06 -26.49
CA LYS A 161 6.06 -17.59 -25.14
C LYS A 161 6.89 -18.56 -24.31
N LYS A 162 6.84 -19.87 -24.63
CA LYS A 162 7.39 -20.92 -23.76
C LYS A 162 6.76 -20.89 -22.36
N GLU A 163 7.37 -21.56 -21.40
CA GLU A 163 6.97 -21.53 -20.00
C GLU A 163 7.58 -20.32 -19.27
N ILE A 164 6.93 -19.93 -18.17
CA ILE A 164 7.47 -18.89 -17.28
C ILE A 164 8.81 -19.38 -16.72
N SER A 165 9.82 -18.56 -16.86
CA SER A 165 11.16 -18.82 -16.34
C SER A 165 11.17 -18.74 -14.82
N LYS A 166 11.45 -19.85 -14.15
CA LYS A 166 11.39 -19.95 -12.69
C LYS A 166 12.79 -20.01 -12.07
N ILE A 167 12.96 -19.36 -10.94
CA ILE A 167 14.19 -19.42 -10.15
C ILE A 167 14.16 -20.71 -9.33
N LYS A 168 15.09 -21.61 -9.60
CA LYS A 168 15.22 -22.88 -8.86
C LYS A 168 16.07 -22.74 -7.61
N ASN A 169 17.16 -21.98 -7.71
CA ASN A 169 18.08 -21.78 -6.59
C ASN A 169 18.53 -20.33 -6.54
N ILE A 170 18.76 -19.83 -5.32
CA ILE A 170 19.33 -18.51 -5.07
C ILE A 170 20.61 -18.66 -4.24
N TYR A 171 21.70 -18.12 -4.75
CA TYR A 171 23.02 -18.18 -4.13
C TYR A 171 23.53 -16.79 -3.75
N PHE A 172 24.30 -16.74 -2.67
CA PHE A 172 25.00 -15.54 -2.24
C PHE A 172 26.49 -15.84 -2.18
N ILE A 173 27.29 -14.96 -2.78
CA ILE A 173 28.77 -15.04 -2.77
C ILE A 173 29.27 -13.81 -2.02
N GLY A 174 30.28 -14.00 -1.15
CA GLY A 174 30.85 -12.91 -0.36
C GLY A 174 30.07 -12.54 0.91
N ASN A 175 29.00 -13.25 1.24
CA ASN A 175 28.13 -13.04 2.40
C ASN A 175 28.76 -13.49 3.73
N LYS A 176 29.96 -13.00 4.06
CA LYS A 176 30.80 -13.45 5.22
C LYS A 176 30.09 -13.25 6.57
N HIS A 177 29.19 -12.30 6.71
CA HIS A 177 28.61 -11.88 7.99
C HIS A 177 27.19 -12.41 8.25
N PHE A 178 26.50 -12.85 7.22
CA PHE A 178 25.13 -13.35 7.32
C PHE A 178 24.99 -14.64 6.53
N SER A 179 24.20 -15.56 7.04
CA SER A 179 23.93 -16.83 6.36
C SER A 179 23.05 -16.59 5.11
N SER A 180 23.15 -17.49 4.13
CA SER A 180 22.29 -17.43 2.95
C SER A 180 20.81 -17.48 3.32
N SER A 181 20.43 -18.23 4.36
CA SER A 181 19.05 -18.27 4.85
C SER A 181 18.55 -16.92 5.36
N GLN A 182 19.39 -16.17 6.08
CA GLN A 182 19.04 -14.81 6.52
C GLN A 182 18.88 -13.83 5.35
N LEU A 183 19.70 -13.98 4.31
CA LEU A 183 19.62 -13.12 3.13
C LEU A 183 18.42 -13.48 2.23
N LEU A 184 18.04 -14.76 2.18
CA LEU A 184 16.81 -15.20 1.51
C LEU A 184 15.55 -14.61 2.14
N GLU A 185 15.55 -14.37 3.45
CA GLU A 185 14.45 -13.70 4.15
C GLU A 185 14.31 -12.20 3.80
N VAL A 186 15.35 -11.58 3.25
CA VAL A 186 15.40 -10.15 2.95
C VAL A 186 14.88 -9.84 1.55
N ILE A 187 15.13 -10.74 0.60
CA ILE A 187 14.81 -10.53 -0.82
C ILE A 187 13.36 -10.89 -1.14
N SER A 188 12.85 -10.28 -2.19
CA SER A 188 11.51 -10.53 -2.73
C SER A 188 11.46 -11.71 -3.71
N SER A 189 12.59 -12.04 -4.34
CA SER A 189 12.71 -13.23 -5.20
C SER A 189 12.68 -14.49 -4.37
N ALA A 190 11.99 -15.52 -4.86
CA ALA A 190 11.86 -16.80 -4.17
C ALA A 190 12.21 -17.98 -5.09
N GLU A 191 12.74 -19.02 -4.49
CA GLU A 191 12.98 -20.29 -5.17
C GLU A 191 11.67 -21.03 -5.47
N ASP A 192 11.59 -21.73 -6.60
CA ASP A 192 10.44 -22.58 -6.94
C ASP A 192 10.38 -23.81 -6.03
N GLY A 193 9.17 -24.09 -5.48
CA GLY A 193 8.97 -25.22 -4.59
C GLY A 193 7.47 -25.57 -4.49
N TRP A 194 7.15 -26.87 -4.39
CA TRP A 194 5.76 -27.37 -4.37
C TRP A 194 4.93 -26.83 -3.18
N TRP A 195 5.59 -26.39 -2.09
CA TRP A 195 4.95 -25.76 -0.93
C TRP A 195 4.86 -24.22 -1.03
N LYS A 196 5.48 -23.63 -2.06
CA LYS A 196 5.52 -22.16 -2.26
C LYS A 196 4.48 -21.70 -3.28
N PHE A 197 3.26 -22.22 -3.20
CA PHE A 197 2.16 -21.88 -4.12
C PHE A 197 1.86 -20.39 -4.26
N PHE A 198 2.36 -19.55 -3.33
CA PHE A 198 2.01 -18.14 -3.21
C PHE A 198 3.19 -17.19 -3.39
N SER A 199 4.41 -17.70 -3.54
CA SER A 199 5.57 -16.89 -3.88
C SER A 199 5.80 -16.93 -5.39
N SER A 200 5.99 -15.77 -6.01
CA SER A 200 6.37 -15.72 -7.42
C SER A 200 7.84 -16.09 -7.56
N SER A 201 8.08 -17.33 -7.99
CA SER A 201 9.42 -17.80 -8.38
C SER A 201 9.80 -17.36 -9.81
N ALA A 202 8.94 -16.60 -10.49
CA ALA A 202 9.23 -16.08 -11.82
C ALA A 202 10.44 -15.15 -11.79
N LEU A 203 11.38 -15.36 -12.70
CA LEU A 203 12.52 -14.46 -12.90
C LEU A 203 12.01 -13.08 -13.35
N SER A 204 12.51 -12.00 -12.76
CA SER A 204 12.17 -10.63 -13.13
C SER A 204 13.37 -9.72 -12.83
N GLU A 205 13.84 -9.03 -13.84
CA GLU A 205 14.97 -8.09 -13.71
C GLU A 205 14.64 -6.94 -12.75
N GLN A 206 13.44 -6.40 -12.82
CA GLN A 206 12.98 -5.36 -11.88
C GLN A 206 12.99 -5.85 -10.42
N ARG A 207 12.60 -7.11 -10.20
CA ARG A 207 12.64 -7.72 -8.87
C ARG A 207 14.07 -7.95 -8.39
N ILE A 208 14.97 -8.37 -9.28
CA ILE A 208 16.39 -8.52 -8.96
C ILE A 208 17.02 -7.18 -8.55
N GLU A 209 16.71 -6.10 -9.26
CA GLU A 209 17.19 -4.76 -8.89
C GLU A 209 16.59 -4.29 -7.55
N TYR A 210 15.34 -4.60 -7.29
CA TYR A 210 14.72 -4.35 -5.99
C TYR A 210 15.39 -5.17 -4.87
N ASP A 211 15.68 -6.42 -5.11
CA ASP A 211 16.39 -7.30 -4.16
C ASP A 211 17.80 -6.79 -3.85
N LYS A 212 18.51 -6.26 -4.84
CA LYS A 212 19.81 -5.60 -4.61
C LYS A 212 19.69 -4.40 -3.66
N GLN A 213 18.63 -3.62 -3.79
CA GLN A 213 18.36 -2.51 -2.88
C GLN A 213 18.02 -3.01 -1.47
N LEU A 214 17.17 -4.03 -1.35
CA LEU A 214 16.81 -4.64 -0.06
C LEU A 214 18.05 -5.19 0.65
N LEU A 215 18.90 -5.94 -0.04
CA LEU A 215 20.16 -6.45 0.51
C LEU A 215 21.08 -5.31 0.94
N LYS A 216 21.25 -4.29 0.12
CA LYS A 216 22.07 -3.13 0.48
C LYS A 216 21.56 -2.42 1.74
N GLU A 217 20.25 -2.21 1.84
CA GLU A 217 19.64 -1.61 3.04
C GLU A 217 19.79 -2.53 4.27
N PHE A 218 19.60 -3.83 4.10
CA PHE A 218 19.78 -4.80 5.17
C PHE A 218 21.19 -4.75 5.78
N TYR A 219 22.23 -4.68 4.92
CA TYR A 219 23.61 -4.55 5.35
C TYR A 219 23.88 -3.19 6.01
N LYS A 220 23.40 -2.10 5.41
CA LYS A 220 23.55 -0.75 5.98
C LYS A 220 22.89 -0.62 7.34
N ASN A 221 21.73 -1.22 7.53
CA ASN A 221 21.03 -1.21 8.82
C ASN A 221 21.71 -2.03 9.90
N ARG A 222 22.75 -2.78 9.56
CA ARG A 222 23.55 -3.62 10.49
C ARG A 222 25.00 -3.17 10.61
N GLY A 223 25.29 -1.95 10.19
CA GLY A 223 26.59 -1.30 10.35
C GLY A 223 27.49 -1.32 9.11
N PHE A 224 27.09 -1.92 8.04
CA PHE A 224 27.93 -2.04 6.85
C PHE A 224 27.66 -0.90 5.88
N PHE A 225 28.14 0.28 6.22
CA PHE A 225 27.94 1.52 5.45
C PHE A 225 28.36 1.41 3.99
N ASP A 226 29.54 0.78 3.76
CA ASP A 226 30.13 0.61 2.42
C ASP A 226 29.54 -0.58 1.64
N ALA A 227 28.52 -1.24 2.16
CA ALA A 227 27.96 -2.43 1.52
C ALA A 227 27.49 -2.16 0.09
N GLN A 228 27.95 -3.01 -0.81
CA GLN A 228 27.59 -2.99 -2.23
C GLN A 228 27.17 -4.39 -2.68
N ILE A 229 26.13 -4.44 -3.51
CA ILE A 229 25.79 -5.65 -4.25
C ILE A 229 26.39 -5.46 -5.64
N GLU A 230 27.57 -6.05 -5.84
CA GLU A 230 28.41 -5.81 -7.02
C GLU A 230 27.74 -6.31 -8.30
N SER A 231 27.10 -7.47 -8.20
CA SER A 231 26.37 -8.06 -9.32
C SER A 231 25.25 -8.96 -8.85
N ALA A 232 24.24 -9.12 -9.70
CA ALA A 232 23.27 -10.18 -9.62
C ALA A 232 23.13 -10.76 -11.02
N PHE A 233 23.35 -12.05 -11.17
CA PHE A 233 23.26 -12.71 -12.47
C PHE A 233 22.43 -13.98 -12.37
N ALA A 234 21.64 -14.22 -13.42
CA ALA A 234 20.88 -15.44 -13.57
C ALA A 234 21.58 -16.36 -14.58
N SER A 235 21.82 -17.59 -14.20
CA SER A 235 22.33 -18.64 -15.08
C SER A 235 21.23 -19.68 -15.31
N VAL A 236 21.17 -20.24 -16.52
CA VAL A 236 20.20 -21.26 -16.90
C VAL A 236 20.87 -22.62 -16.96
N ASP A 237 20.25 -23.65 -16.40
CA ASP A 237 20.69 -25.03 -16.50
C ASP A 237 20.13 -25.72 -17.78
N LYS A 238 20.55 -26.99 -18.01
CA LYS A 238 20.10 -27.80 -19.17
C LYS A 238 18.58 -28.10 -19.18
N ASN A 239 17.92 -27.91 -18.03
CA ASN A 239 16.48 -28.16 -17.85
C ASN A 239 15.67 -26.85 -17.83
N ASN A 240 16.24 -25.76 -18.33
CA ASN A 240 15.63 -24.42 -18.37
C ASN A 240 15.29 -23.83 -16.98
N ASN A 241 15.90 -24.31 -15.89
CA ASN A 241 15.78 -23.69 -14.58
C ASN A 241 16.82 -22.58 -14.42
N PHE A 242 16.42 -21.50 -13.80
CA PHE A 242 17.33 -20.38 -13.49
C PHE A 242 17.88 -20.49 -12.09
N SER A 243 19.18 -20.25 -11.97
CA SER A 243 19.84 -20.03 -10.68
C SER A 243 20.27 -18.57 -10.60
N LEU A 244 19.81 -17.86 -9.57
CA LEU A 244 20.12 -16.45 -9.33
C LEU A 244 21.27 -16.36 -8.32
N THR A 245 22.32 -15.61 -8.63
CA THR A 245 23.47 -15.44 -7.75
C THR A 245 23.69 -13.97 -7.48
N PHE A 246 23.73 -13.58 -6.19
CA PHE A 246 24.08 -12.24 -5.72
C PHE A 246 25.53 -12.22 -5.22
N SER A 247 26.34 -11.29 -5.73
CA SER A 247 27.68 -11.03 -5.25
C SER A 247 27.65 -9.86 -4.26
N VAL A 248 28.01 -10.11 -3.02
CA VAL A 248 27.94 -9.16 -1.92
C VAL A 248 29.32 -8.76 -1.47
N ASN A 249 29.59 -7.47 -1.44
CA ASN A 249 30.74 -6.89 -0.76
C ASN A 249 30.25 -6.07 0.43
N SER A 250 30.37 -6.62 1.62
CA SER A 250 29.86 -5.97 2.84
C SER A 250 30.69 -4.77 3.29
N GLY A 251 31.96 -4.71 2.91
CA GLY A 251 32.89 -3.73 3.47
C GLY A 251 33.17 -3.94 4.97
N LYS A 252 33.54 -2.85 5.65
CA LYS A 252 33.76 -2.83 7.10
C LYS A 252 32.47 -2.55 7.86
N LYS A 253 32.44 -2.92 9.15
CA LYS A 253 31.36 -2.61 10.06
C LYS A 253 31.66 -1.33 10.82
N TYR A 254 30.71 -0.39 10.83
CA TYR A 254 30.82 0.93 11.44
C TYR A 254 29.85 1.08 12.61
N LYS A 255 30.19 1.95 13.54
CA LYS A 255 29.31 2.47 14.57
C LYS A 255 29.00 3.94 14.27
N PHE A 256 27.98 4.48 14.92
CA PHE A 256 27.83 5.93 14.96
C PHE A 256 28.99 6.54 15.73
N GLY A 257 29.57 7.60 15.18
CA GLY A 257 30.59 8.43 15.80
C GLY A 257 30.00 9.69 16.41
N ASP A 258 30.70 10.81 16.25
CA ASP A 258 30.24 12.09 16.71
C ASP A 258 29.02 12.55 15.91
N PHE A 259 28.12 13.27 16.60
CA PHE A 259 26.97 13.89 15.95
C PHE A 259 26.98 15.38 16.27
N ASP A 260 26.55 16.17 15.29
CA ASP A 260 26.43 17.61 15.43
C ASP A 260 25.10 18.10 14.85
N VAL A 261 24.53 19.12 15.49
CA VAL A 261 23.32 19.77 15.02
C VAL A 261 23.61 21.25 14.88
N LYS A 262 23.62 21.72 13.63
CA LYS A 262 23.91 23.11 13.26
C LYS A 262 22.63 23.78 12.79
N LYS A 263 22.39 24.99 13.28
CA LYS A 263 21.35 25.85 12.73
C LYS A 263 21.94 26.78 11.67
N VAL A 264 21.20 26.99 10.60
CA VAL A 264 21.46 27.99 9.58
C VAL A 264 20.26 28.92 9.52
N GLY A 265 20.46 30.17 9.96
CA GLY A 265 19.40 31.16 10.10
C GLY A 265 19.15 31.57 11.55
N ALA A 266 18.32 32.60 11.73
CA ALA A 266 18.05 33.21 13.03
C ALA A 266 16.72 32.69 13.66
N SER A 267 15.98 31.85 12.98
CA SER A 267 14.62 31.46 13.37
C SER A 267 14.55 30.42 14.49
N TYR A 268 15.69 29.79 14.85
CA TYR A 268 15.72 28.68 15.80
C TYR A 268 16.31 29.13 17.16
N GLU A 269 15.63 28.81 18.25
CA GLU A 269 16.15 29.02 19.56
C GLU A 269 17.28 28.05 19.91
N ASP A 270 18.32 28.51 20.60
CA ASP A 270 19.44 27.64 21.02
C ASP A 270 18.99 26.50 21.94
N LYS A 271 17.93 26.76 22.74
CA LYS A 271 17.31 25.76 23.59
C LYS A 271 16.76 24.59 22.78
N ASP A 272 16.09 24.86 21.64
CA ASP A 272 15.50 23.82 20.80
C ASP A 272 16.56 23.01 20.08
N ILE A 273 17.64 23.67 19.60
CA ILE A 273 18.82 23.00 19.03
C ILE A 273 19.49 22.08 20.06
N ASN A 274 19.61 22.52 21.31
CA ASN A 274 20.18 21.71 22.38
C ASN A 274 19.29 20.49 22.69
N GLU A 275 17.96 20.65 22.69
CA GLU A 275 17.04 19.53 22.87
C GLU A 275 17.15 18.50 21.74
N ILE A 276 17.29 18.98 20.50
CA ILE A 276 17.54 18.09 19.34
C ILE A 276 18.87 17.35 19.50
N LYS A 277 19.91 17.99 20.02
CA LYS A 277 21.18 17.32 20.34
C LYS A 277 20.98 16.23 21.38
N ILE A 278 20.20 16.47 22.43
CA ILE A 278 19.87 15.47 23.45
C ILE A 278 19.11 14.29 22.85
N ILE A 279 18.10 14.54 22.03
CA ILE A 279 17.35 13.51 21.31
C ILE A 279 18.29 12.66 20.42
N SER A 280 19.19 13.33 19.72
CA SER A 280 20.15 12.66 18.82
C SER A 280 21.14 11.80 19.58
N SER A 281 21.72 12.31 20.70
CA SER A 281 22.65 11.54 21.52
C SER A 281 21.98 10.30 22.09
N LYS A 282 20.82 10.45 22.67
CA LYS A 282 20.07 9.35 23.28
C LYS A 282 19.77 8.22 22.29
N LEU A 283 19.62 8.52 21.00
CA LEU A 283 19.29 7.52 19.98
C LEU A 283 20.52 6.91 19.33
N LEU A 284 21.59 7.69 19.09
CA LEU A 284 22.73 7.26 18.27
C LEU A 284 23.96 6.83 19.10
N GLU A 285 24.12 7.32 20.33
CA GLU A 285 25.32 7.09 21.11
C GLU A 285 25.57 5.58 21.35
N ASN A 286 26.79 5.14 21.05
CA ASN A 286 27.23 3.74 21.17
C ASN A 286 26.46 2.71 20.31
N GLN A 287 25.63 3.15 19.37
CA GLN A 287 24.86 2.27 18.50
C GLN A 287 25.68 1.88 17.25
N ILE A 288 25.33 0.73 16.69
CA ILE A 288 25.82 0.31 15.38
C ILE A 288 25.15 1.21 14.34
N TYR A 289 25.92 1.64 13.33
CA TYR A 289 25.38 2.45 12.24
C TYR A 289 24.16 1.78 11.59
N SER A 290 23.12 2.55 11.34
CA SER A 290 21.87 2.12 10.70
C SER A 290 21.19 3.29 10.00
N THR A 291 20.89 3.14 8.71
CA THR A 291 20.12 4.13 7.95
C THR A 291 18.69 4.28 8.46
N GLU A 292 18.14 3.22 9.03
CA GLU A 292 16.82 3.24 9.65
C GLU A 292 16.81 4.11 10.93
N MET A 293 17.84 4.02 11.75
CA MET A 293 17.98 4.89 12.93
C MET A 293 18.09 6.36 12.53
N ILE A 294 18.80 6.68 11.46
CA ILE A 294 18.87 8.05 10.92
C ILE A 294 17.49 8.51 10.46
N ARG A 295 16.73 7.68 9.74
CA ARG A 295 15.35 8.00 9.33
C ARG A 295 14.42 8.20 10.55
N LYS A 296 14.55 7.36 11.57
CA LYS A 296 13.80 7.47 12.83
C LYS A 296 14.14 8.77 13.56
N LEU A 297 15.41 9.11 13.63
CA LEU A 297 15.85 10.37 14.24
C LEU A 297 15.38 11.58 13.44
N ASN A 298 15.50 11.56 12.12
CA ASN A 298 14.98 12.65 11.27
C ASN A 298 13.48 12.88 11.51
N LYS A 299 12.70 11.80 11.62
CA LYS A 299 11.27 11.89 11.95
C LYS A 299 11.04 12.50 13.35
N GLN A 300 11.85 12.12 14.35
CA GLN A 300 11.74 12.69 15.70
C GLN A 300 12.08 14.18 15.73
N ILE A 301 13.15 14.59 15.02
CA ILE A 301 13.53 16.01 14.88
C ILE A 301 12.43 16.79 14.17
N THR A 302 11.90 16.25 13.07
CA THR A 302 10.77 16.88 12.35
C THR A 302 9.55 17.08 13.26
N ASN A 303 9.14 16.05 13.98
CA ASN A 303 8.00 16.13 14.91
C ASN A 303 8.27 17.14 16.03
N TYR A 304 9.50 17.18 16.56
CA TYR A 304 9.88 18.14 17.58
C TYR A 304 9.77 19.58 17.08
N LEU A 305 10.34 19.89 15.91
CA LEU A 305 10.27 21.21 15.29
C LEU A 305 8.83 21.61 14.96
N GLU A 306 8.02 20.70 14.44
CA GLU A 306 6.57 20.94 14.20
C GLU A 306 5.84 21.25 15.53
N SER A 307 6.14 20.53 16.62
CA SER A 307 5.53 20.78 17.95
C SER A 307 5.88 22.15 18.51
N LYS A 308 7.04 22.69 18.15
CA LYS A 308 7.49 24.05 18.48
C LYS A 308 6.98 25.12 17.51
N LYS A 309 6.08 24.73 16.57
CA LYS A 309 5.49 25.62 15.55
C LYS A 309 6.50 26.20 14.55
N TYR A 310 7.63 25.54 14.35
CA TYR A 310 8.51 25.82 13.22
C TYR A 310 7.87 25.22 11.97
N ASN A 311 7.27 26.04 11.13
CA ASN A 311 6.46 25.58 10.01
C ASN A 311 7.23 25.53 8.68
N ASN A 312 8.43 26.06 8.62
CA ASN A 312 9.22 26.18 7.40
C ASN A 312 10.69 25.92 7.69
N PHE A 313 11.09 24.65 7.60
CA PHE A 313 12.45 24.22 7.85
C PHE A 313 12.86 23.13 6.86
N GLU A 314 14.15 23.05 6.63
CA GLU A 314 14.79 21.96 5.88
C GLU A 314 15.85 21.31 6.78
N ILE A 315 15.89 19.99 6.79
CA ILE A 315 16.88 19.20 7.50
C ILE A 315 17.75 18.50 6.48
N ASP A 316 19.02 18.92 6.37
CA ASP A 316 20.04 18.23 5.59
C ASP A 316 20.85 17.32 6.54
N ILE A 317 21.07 16.07 6.09
CA ILE A 317 21.77 15.06 6.88
C ILE A 317 23.04 14.68 6.12
N GLN A 318 24.18 14.94 6.73
CA GLN A 318 25.48 14.60 6.18
C GLN A 318 26.10 13.47 6.97
N GLU A 319 26.48 12.42 6.25
CA GLU A 319 27.14 11.23 6.79
C GLU A 319 28.63 11.31 6.45
N LEU A 320 29.47 11.45 7.47
CA LEU A 320 30.91 11.65 7.32
C LEU A 320 31.65 10.43 7.89
N LYS A 321 32.31 9.71 7.01
CA LYS A 321 33.11 8.53 7.38
C LYS A 321 34.40 8.95 8.06
N LYS A 322 34.68 8.40 9.24
CA LYS A 322 35.92 8.64 10.00
C LYS A 322 36.39 7.31 10.61
N GLU A 323 37.47 6.76 10.10
CA GLU A 323 38.04 5.47 10.55
C GLU A 323 36.99 4.34 10.60
N ASP A 324 36.54 3.91 11.79
CA ASP A 324 35.54 2.87 12.01
C ASP A 324 34.17 3.43 12.46
N THR A 325 33.97 4.75 12.34
CA THR A 325 32.73 5.44 12.72
C THR A 325 32.16 6.26 11.57
N ILE A 326 30.85 6.47 11.64
CA ILE A 326 30.12 7.39 10.77
C ILE A 326 29.61 8.54 11.62
N ASN A 327 30.18 9.72 11.43
CA ASN A 327 29.74 10.95 12.07
C ASN A 327 28.53 11.49 11.34
N ILE A 328 27.54 11.96 12.08
CA ILE A 328 26.29 12.52 11.53
C ILE A 328 26.21 14.00 11.83
N ALA A 329 26.04 14.81 10.79
CA ALA A 329 25.77 16.22 10.94
C ALA A 329 24.35 16.53 10.43
N PHE A 330 23.52 17.08 11.33
CA PHE A 330 22.20 17.60 10.99
C PHE A 330 22.32 19.12 10.81
N GLN A 331 22.02 19.60 9.63
CA GLN A 331 21.94 21.02 9.34
C GLN A 331 20.46 21.41 9.23
N ILE A 332 19.97 22.20 10.18
CA ILE A 332 18.62 22.71 10.18
C ILE A 332 18.66 24.14 9.65
N SER A 333 18.01 24.38 8.53
CA SER A 333 17.95 25.69 7.89
C SER A 333 16.52 26.19 7.75
N ASP A 334 16.40 27.51 7.71
CA ASP A 334 15.12 28.11 7.31
C ASP A 334 14.83 27.69 5.87
N GLY A 335 13.67 27.07 5.66
CA GLY A 335 13.19 26.76 4.34
C GLY A 335 12.91 28.03 3.53
N GLN A 336 12.82 27.90 2.23
CA GLN A 336 12.48 29.05 1.37
C GLN A 336 11.14 29.65 1.83
N LYS A 337 11.10 30.96 2.05
CA LYS A 337 9.87 31.70 2.41
C LYS A 337 8.99 31.89 1.17
N VAL A 338 8.59 30.79 0.58
CA VAL A 338 7.70 30.74 -0.60
C VAL A 338 6.30 30.46 -0.13
N LEU A 339 5.34 31.27 -0.55
CA LEU A 339 3.94 31.13 -0.26
C LEU A 339 3.20 30.38 -1.39
N ILE A 340 2.13 29.70 -1.05
CA ILE A 340 1.23 29.09 -2.03
C ILE A 340 0.31 30.20 -2.56
N ASN A 341 0.36 30.45 -3.89
CA ASN A 341 -0.52 31.41 -4.52
C ASN A 341 -1.91 30.80 -4.81
N LYS A 342 -1.90 29.63 -5.47
CA LYS A 342 -3.12 28.90 -5.85
C LYS A 342 -2.90 27.41 -5.69
N ILE A 343 -3.98 26.70 -5.33
CA ILE A 343 -4.06 25.26 -5.37
C ILE A 343 -5.04 24.87 -6.47
N ASN A 344 -4.51 24.38 -7.59
CA ASN A 344 -5.30 23.93 -8.72
C ASN A 344 -5.46 22.41 -8.65
N ILE A 345 -6.69 21.93 -8.71
CA ILE A 345 -7.02 20.50 -8.70
C ILE A 345 -7.58 20.12 -10.07
N ASN A 346 -7.00 19.10 -10.69
CA ASN A 346 -7.33 18.68 -12.04
C ASN A 346 -7.62 17.18 -12.09
N GLY A 347 -8.63 16.78 -12.86
CA GLY A 347 -8.96 15.36 -13.10
C GLY A 347 -10.02 14.77 -12.17
N ASN A 348 -10.57 15.56 -11.26
CA ASN A 348 -11.68 15.17 -10.38
C ASN A 348 -13.03 15.39 -11.06
N SER A 349 -13.37 14.54 -12.03
CA SER A 349 -14.62 14.68 -12.80
C SER A 349 -15.89 14.23 -12.04
N ILE A 350 -15.73 13.37 -11.04
CA ILE A 350 -16.80 12.81 -10.20
C ILE A 350 -16.68 13.34 -8.77
N THR A 351 -15.48 13.29 -8.19
CA THR A 351 -15.23 13.71 -6.82
C THR A 351 -15.27 15.22 -6.69
N GLU A 352 -16.08 15.74 -5.77
CA GLU A 352 -16.12 17.16 -5.47
C GLU A 352 -14.74 17.66 -5.00
N GLU A 353 -14.31 18.84 -5.47
CA GLU A 353 -13.03 19.45 -5.13
C GLU A 353 -12.84 19.57 -3.61
N LYS A 354 -13.91 19.85 -2.91
CA LYS A 354 -13.94 19.93 -1.45
C LYS A 354 -13.42 18.67 -0.77
N VAL A 355 -13.79 17.48 -1.26
CA VAL A 355 -13.34 16.19 -0.69
C VAL A 355 -11.81 16.08 -0.74
N ILE A 356 -11.20 16.62 -1.78
CA ILE A 356 -9.75 16.66 -1.93
C ILE A 356 -9.15 17.68 -0.98
N ARG A 357 -9.70 18.92 -0.95
CA ARG A 357 -9.23 20.02 -0.10
C ARG A 357 -9.31 19.69 1.39
N ASP A 358 -10.36 19.03 1.84
CA ASP A 358 -10.54 18.58 3.23
C ASP A 358 -9.44 17.60 3.71
N ASN A 359 -8.69 17.00 2.79
CA ASN A 359 -7.58 16.10 3.08
C ASN A 359 -6.21 16.77 2.89
N MET A 360 -6.18 18.04 2.55
CA MET A 360 -4.96 18.83 2.43
C MET A 360 -4.62 19.52 3.76
N LEU A 361 -3.32 19.57 4.08
CA LEU A 361 -2.78 20.28 5.24
C LEU A 361 -2.23 21.67 4.89
N LEU A 362 -2.55 22.12 3.67
CA LEU A 362 -2.08 23.37 3.07
C LEU A 362 -3.27 24.11 2.47
N ALA A 363 -3.23 25.42 2.58
CA ALA A 363 -4.17 26.33 1.94
C ALA A 363 -3.42 27.42 1.14
N GLU A 364 -4.15 28.15 0.30
CA GLU A 364 -3.61 29.34 -0.34
C GLU A 364 -3.20 30.39 0.68
N GLY A 365 -2.01 30.94 0.52
CA GLY A 365 -1.39 31.87 1.47
C GLY A 365 -0.53 31.21 2.56
N ASP A 366 -0.54 29.89 2.68
CA ASP A 366 0.38 29.18 3.57
C ASP A 366 1.80 29.15 3.01
N TYR A 367 2.79 29.00 3.89
CA TYR A 367 4.15 28.68 3.46
C TYR A 367 4.19 27.28 2.83
N LEU A 368 4.88 27.20 1.69
CA LEU A 368 5.10 25.94 1.01
C LEU A 368 6.02 25.03 1.84
N ASN A 369 5.44 24.01 2.45
CA ASN A 369 6.16 23.04 3.29
C ASN A 369 6.10 21.66 2.63
N SER A 370 7.26 21.12 2.27
CA SER A 370 7.37 19.83 1.57
C SER A 370 6.79 18.65 2.37
N THR A 371 6.91 18.68 3.69
CA THR A 371 6.33 17.65 4.56
C THR A 371 4.81 17.70 4.55
N LYS A 372 4.21 18.90 4.67
CA LYS A 372 2.76 19.08 4.57
C LYS A 372 2.24 18.72 3.18
N VAL A 373 2.97 19.06 2.12
CA VAL A 373 2.64 18.65 0.75
C VAL A 373 2.57 17.13 0.66
N LYS A 374 3.62 16.44 1.11
CA LYS A 374 3.68 14.98 1.08
C LYS A 374 2.56 14.36 1.91
N LYS A 375 2.37 14.80 3.15
CA LYS A 375 1.27 14.31 4.03
C LYS A 375 -0.10 14.55 3.38
N SER A 376 -0.34 15.69 2.73
CA SER A 376 -1.59 15.98 2.01
C SER A 376 -1.83 14.99 0.87
N VAL A 377 -0.80 14.75 0.05
CA VAL A 377 -0.88 13.78 -1.05
C VAL A 377 -1.11 12.36 -0.52
N ASP A 378 -0.44 11.98 0.56
CA ASP A 378 -0.61 10.66 1.18
C ASP A 378 -2.02 10.50 1.80
N ASN A 379 -2.58 11.55 2.42
CA ASN A 379 -3.96 11.57 2.91
C ASN A 379 -4.96 11.35 1.77
N ILE A 380 -4.78 12.04 0.65
CA ILE A 380 -5.65 11.89 -0.54
C ILE A 380 -5.54 10.47 -1.10
N LYS A 381 -4.32 9.92 -1.22
CA LYS A 381 -4.10 8.53 -1.66
C LYS A 381 -4.76 7.52 -0.71
N ALA A 382 -4.68 7.76 0.59
CA ALA A 382 -5.26 6.89 1.62
C ALA A 382 -6.78 6.77 1.52
N LYS A 383 -7.47 7.75 0.93
CA LYS A 383 -8.91 7.67 0.65
C LYS A 383 -9.26 6.64 -0.43
N GLN A 384 -8.30 6.23 -1.26
CA GLN A 384 -8.50 5.27 -2.35
C GLN A 384 -9.63 5.65 -3.32
N LEU A 385 -9.80 6.95 -3.57
CA LEU A 385 -10.76 7.49 -4.56
C LEU A 385 -10.13 7.64 -5.95
N PHE A 386 -8.80 7.66 -6.01
CA PHE A 386 -8.03 7.93 -7.21
C PHE A 386 -7.02 6.81 -7.48
N SER A 387 -6.92 6.42 -8.75
CA SER A 387 -5.90 5.46 -9.23
C SER A 387 -4.51 6.08 -9.31
N LYS A 388 -4.45 7.42 -9.48
CA LYS A 388 -3.20 8.18 -9.56
C LYS A 388 -3.40 9.53 -8.86
N VAL A 389 -2.41 9.94 -8.08
CA VAL A 389 -2.35 11.26 -7.43
C VAL A 389 -0.92 11.77 -7.59
N GLU A 390 -0.75 12.82 -8.36
CA GLU A 390 0.53 13.49 -8.63
C GLU A 390 0.40 14.98 -8.37
N TYR A 391 1.51 15.63 -8.10
CA TYR A 391 1.52 17.08 -7.95
C TYR A 391 2.71 17.69 -8.66
N LYS A 392 2.58 18.97 -9.03
CA LYS A 392 3.62 19.79 -9.61
C LYS A 392 3.59 21.16 -8.95
N ILE A 393 4.75 21.66 -8.60
CA ILE A 393 4.91 23.00 -8.03
C ILE A 393 5.55 23.87 -9.12
N GLU A 394 4.84 24.93 -9.52
CA GLU A 394 5.26 25.83 -10.58
C GLU A 394 5.45 27.24 -10.07
N ASN A 395 6.26 28.03 -10.76
CA ASN A 395 6.43 29.44 -10.40
C ASN A 395 5.13 30.21 -10.71
N SER A 396 4.71 31.03 -9.77
CA SER A 396 3.60 31.97 -9.97
C SER A 396 4.10 33.26 -10.63
N ASP A 397 3.21 34.04 -11.22
CA ASP A 397 3.48 35.40 -11.72
C ASP A 397 3.87 36.36 -10.57
N LYS A 398 3.59 36.00 -9.33
CA LYS A 398 3.96 36.79 -8.14
C LYS A 398 5.31 36.33 -7.61
N LYS A 399 6.17 37.30 -7.33
CA LYS A 399 7.46 37.04 -6.67
C LYS A 399 7.23 36.37 -5.30
N ASP A 400 8.05 35.36 -4.95
CA ASP A 400 8.02 34.58 -3.72
C ASP A 400 6.72 33.73 -3.52
N PHE A 401 5.96 33.50 -4.62
CA PHE A 401 4.80 32.62 -4.64
C PHE A 401 4.99 31.48 -5.62
N LYS A 402 4.36 30.33 -5.33
CA LYS A 402 4.26 29.19 -6.24
C LYS A 402 2.83 28.68 -6.32
N ASP A 403 2.48 28.13 -7.47
CA ASP A 403 1.23 27.45 -7.70
C ASP A 403 1.41 25.95 -7.44
N PHE A 404 0.50 25.39 -6.65
CA PHE A 404 0.46 23.95 -6.37
C PHE A 404 -0.61 23.32 -7.27
N ASN A 405 -0.17 22.55 -8.26
CA ASN A 405 -1.05 21.85 -9.20
C ASN A 405 -1.15 20.38 -8.79
N LEU A 406 -2.32 19.94 -8.38
CA LEU A 406 -2.63 18.56 -8.07
C LEU A 406 -3.35 17.91 -9.25
N PHE A 407 -2.87 16.76 -9.68
CA PHE A 407 -3.45 15.96 -10.75
C PHE A 407 -3.94 14.64 -10.17
N VAL A 408 -5.22 14.36 -10.31
CA VAL A 408 -5.83 13.12 -9.86
C VAL A 408 -6.44 12.39 -11.05
N LYS A 409 -6.51 11.06 -10.95
CA LYS A 409 -7.22 10.22 -11.91
C LYS A 409 -8.23 9.38 -11.14
N GLU A 410 -9.51 9.61 -11.41
CA GLU A 410 -10.61 8.86 -10.79
C GLU A 410 -10.46 7.34 -10.98
N GLN A 411 -10.96 6.59 -10.03
CA GLN A 411 -11.15 5.15 -10.14
C GLN A 411 -12.52 4.74 -9.61
N PRO A 412 -13.05 3.57 -9.98
CA PRO A 412 -14.25 3.04 -9.36
C PRO A 412 -14.10 2.96 -7.84
N THR A 413 -15.05 3.54 -7.10
CA THR A 413 -15.04 3.63 -5.63
C THR A 413 -15.98 2.62 -4.98
N GLY A 414 -16.92 2.08 -5.77
CA GLY A 414 -17.81 1.00 -5.39
C GLY A 414 -17.14 -0.36 -5.54
N ASN A 415 -17.35 -1.24 -4.58
CA ASN A 415 -16.95 -2.63 -4.68
C ASN A 415 -18.03 -3.56 -4.10
N ILE A 416 -18.14 -4.74 -4.71
CA ILE A 416 -18.97 -5.84 -4.22
C ILE A 416 -18.04 -6.91 -3.71
N THR A 417 -18.30 -7.39 -2.51
CA THR A 417 -17.56 -8.47 -1.89
C THR A 417 -18.48 -9.64 -1.65
N ALA A 418 -17.98 -10.85 -1.86
CA ALA A 418 -18.64 -12.07 -1.44
C ALA A 418 -17.58 -13.03 -0.92
N GLY A 419 -17.83 -13.61 0.23
CA GLY A 419 -16.91 -14.53 0.88
C GLY A 419 -17.64 -15.73 1.45
N ILE A 420 -16.95 -16.86 1.42
CA ILE A 420 -17.34 -18.08 2.14
C ILE A 420 -16.22 -18.42 3.09
N GLY A 421 -16.62 -18.82 4.29
CA GLY A 421 -15.69 -19.31 5.30
C GLY A 421 -16.22 -20.58 5.95
N TYR A 422 -15.32 -21.32 6.55
CA TYR A 422 -15.67 -22.45 7.39
C TYR A 422 -14.72 -22.49 8.59
N GLY A 423 -15.26 -22.78 9.74
CA GLY A 423 -14.46 -22.83 10.95
C GLY A 423 -15.08 -23.76 11.99
N THR A 424 -14.51 -23.76 13.18
CA THR A 424 -14.96 -24.58 14.30
C THR A 424 -16.43 -24.36 14.64
N ASN A 425 -16.96 -23.16 14.38
CA ASN A 425 -18.37 -22.78 14.63
C ASN A 425 -19.26 -22.90 13.37
N GLY A 426 -18.82 -23.68 12.38
CA GLY A 426 -19.60 -23.96 11.16
C GLY A 426 -19.28 -23.07 9.96
N GLY A 427 -20.15 -23.12 8.96
CA GLY A 427 -20.01 -22.38 7.72
C GLY A 427 -20.48 -20.94 7.85
N ILE A 428 -19.84 -20.05 7.09
CA ILE A 428 -20.16 -18.62 7.02
C ILE A 428 -20.22 -18.22 5.55
N PHE A 429 -21.25 -17.48 5.19
CA PHE A 429 -21.35 -16.75 3.93
C PHE A 429 -21.51 -15.26 4.26
N GLU A 430 -20.72 -14.42 3.60
CA GLU A 430 -20.79 -12.98 3.76
C GLU A 430 -20.85 -12.31 2.39
N ALA A 431 -21.71 -11.32 2.23
CA ALA A 431 -21.79 -10.51 1.04
C ALA A 431 -21.92 -9.04 1.41
N GLY A 432 -21.18 -8.18 0.71
CA GLY A 432 -21.16 -6.76 1.00
C GLY A 432 -21.13 -5.93 -0.27
N ILE A 433 -21.71 -4.73 -0.16
CA ILE A 433 -21.61 -3.66 -1.14
C ILE A 433 -21.09 -2.45 -0.39
N ASN A 434 -20.00 -1.89 -0.88
CA ASN A 434 -19.40 -0.69 -0.31
C ASN A 434 -19.18 0.35 -1.40
N GLU A 435 -19.69 1.57 -1.21
CA GLU A 435 -19.41 2.74 -2.02
C GLU A 435 -18.73 3.80 -1.15
N ARG A 436 -17.50 4.20 -1.51
CA ARG A 436 -16.67 5.11 -0.71
C ARG A 436 -16.79 6.58 -1.10
N ASN A 437 -17.46 6.86 -2.20
CA ASN A 437 -17.58 8.21 -2.75
C ASN A 437 -18.98 8.47 -3.28
N PHE A 438 -19.99 8.18 -2.48
CA PHE A 438 -21.37 8.34 -2.89
C PHE A 438 -21.66 9.78 -3.34
N LEU A 439 -22.17 9.93 -4.56
CA LEU A 439 -22.42 11.21 -5.24
C LEU A 439 -21.19 12.13 -5.36
N GLY A 440 -19.96 11.58 -5.30
CA GLY A 440 -18.75 12.39 -5.37
C GLY A 440 -18.38 13.15 -4.07
N GLN A 441 -19.13 12.93 -3.00
CA GLN A 441 -19.01 13.69 -1.74
C GLN A 441 -18.08 13.05 -0.70
N GLY A 442 -17.40 11.96 -1.04
CA GLY A 442 -16.56 11.21 -0.10
C GLY A 442 -17.35 10.49 0.99
N ILE A 443 -18.66 10.38 0.82
CA ILE A 443 -19.57 9.68 1.73
C ILE A 443 -19.41 8.18 1.51
N ASN A 444 -19.29 7.42 2.60
CA ASN A 444 -19.20 5.97 2.58
C ASN A 444 -20.57 5.36 2.88
N LEU A 445 -21.09 4.59 1.92
CA LEU A 445 -22.24 3.71 2.08
C LEU A 445 -21.76 2.26 2.12
N ASN A 446 -22.18 1.54 3.14
CA ASN A 446 -21.84 0.13 3.29
C ASN A 446 -23.09 -0.68 3.59
N PHE A 447 -23.29 -1.76 2.86
CA PHE A 447 -24.24 -2.83 3.20
C PHE A 447 -23.45 -4.12 3.37
N ASN A 448 -23.63 -4.78 4.49
CA ASN A 448 -23.02 -6.07 4.78
C ASN A 448 -24.09 -7.06 5.27
N GLY A 449 -24.16 -8.19 4.61
CA GLY A 449 -25.02 -9.33 4.98
C GLY A 449 -24.15 -10.52 5.36
N LYS A 450 -24.46 -11.15 6.49
CA LYS A 450 -23.77 -12.34 7.00
C LYS A 450 -24.78 -13.44 7.31
N LEU A 451 -24.49 -14.63 6.82
CA LEU A 451 -25.24 -15.85 7.09
C LEU A 451 -24.29 -16.90 7.64
N SER A 452 -24.55 -17.39 8.84
CA SER A 452 -23.82 -18.50 9.43
C SER A 452 -24.78 -19.46 10.15
N THR A 453 -24.25 -20.56 10.67
CA THR A 453 -25.00 -21.53 11.44
C THR A 453 -25.70 -20.92 12.67
N GLU A 454 -25.03 -19.94 13.28
CA GLU A 454 -25.47 -19.30 14.52
C GLU A 454 -25.92 -17.85 14.36
N LYS A 455 -25.69 -17.24 13.19
CA LYS A 455 -25.96 -15.80 13.00
C LYS A 455 -26.44 -15.46 11.60
N ILE A 456 -27.55 -14.72 11.55
CA ILE A 456 -28.00 -14.03 10.33
C ILE A 456 -28.01 -12.55 10.65
N SER A 457 -27.31 -11.74 9.85
CA SER A 457 -27.31 -10.29 10.04
C SER A 457 -27.25 -9.52 8.73
N GLY A 458 -27.89 -8.36 8.72
CA GLY A 458 -27.79 -7.34 7.69
C GLY A 458 -27.55 -5.99 8.35
N VAL A 459 -26.54 -5.27 7.88
CA VAL A 459 -26.19 -3.93 8.39
C VAL A 459 -26.05 -3.00 7.21
N PHE A 460 -26.79 -1.90 7.22
CA PHE A 460 -26.60 -0.77 6.32
C PHE A 460 -26.00 0.39 7.11
N SER A 461 -24.95 1.00 6.59
CA SER A 461 -24.26 2.12 7.23
C SER A 461 -24.05 3.27 6.24
N TYR A 462 -24.32 4.47 6.71
CA TYR A 462 -24.01 5.74 6.08
C TYR A 462 -22.96 6.44 6.94
N ASN A 463 -21.87 6.90 6.34
CA ASN A 463 -20.83 7.65 7.02
C ASN A 463 -20.37 8.83 6.17
N ASP A 464 -20.64 10.04 6.62
CA ASP A 464 -20.14 11.29 6.08
C ASP A 464 -18.98 11.78 6.96
N PRO A 465 -17.73 11.71 6.48
CA PRO A 465 -16.55 12.04 7.30
C PRO A 465 -16.40 13.55 7.59
N ASN A 466 -17.08 14.41 6.86
CA ASN A 466 -17.03 15.87 7.03
C ASN A 466 -18.40 16.51 6.87
N PHE A 467 -19.33 16.10 7.73
CA PHE A 467 -20.71 16.55 7.68
C PHE A 467 -20.85 18.07 7.70
N LYS A 468 -21.45 18.63 6.67
CA LYS A 468 -21.67 20.08 6.49
C LYS A 468 -20.40 20.93 6.68
N ASN A 469 -19.23 20.43 6.34
CA ASN A 469 -17.94 21.15 6.48
C ASN A 469 -17.55 21.49 7.92
N THR A 470 -17.98 20.69 8.88
CA THR A 470 -17.70 20.95 10.30
C THR A 470 -16.49 20.21 10.83
N SER A 471 -15.78 19.46 9.99
CA SER A 471 -14.73 18.50 10.39
C SER A 471 -15.22 17.44 11.37
N LYS A 472 -16.54 17.20 11.41
CA LYS A 472 -17.20 16.20 12.23
C LYS A 472 -17.76 15.10 11.34
N GLU A 473 -17.52 13.87 11.72
CA GLU A 473 -18.12 12.69 11.09
C GLU A 473 -19.57 12.56 11.55
N LEU A 474 -20.48 12.29 10.63
CA LEU A 474 -21.83 11.81 10.93
C LEU A 474 -21.96 10.37 10.46
N ALA A 475 -22.28 9.46 11.38
CA ALA A 475 -22.52 8.07 11.04
C ALA A 475 -23.92 7.63 11.48
N THR A 476 -24.58 6.88 10.60
CA THR A 476 -25.89 6.27 10.86
C THR A 476 -25.83 4.82 10.43
N SER A 477 -26.39 3.94 11.23
CA SER A 477 -26.53 2.53 10.86
C SER A 477 -27.95 2.01 11.16
N ILE A 478 -28.41 1.13 10.30
CA ILE A 478 -29.63 0.33 10.49
C ILE A 478 -29.19 -1.11 10.40
N TYR A 479 -29.62 -1.90 11.37
CA TYR A 479 -29.23 -3.30 11.45
C TYR A 479 -30.39 -4.20 11.82
N SER A 480 -30.29 -5.44 11.32
CA SER A 480 -31.16 -6.56 11.72
C SER A 480 -30.27 -7.77 11.94
N GLU A 481 -30.32 -8.33 13.11
CA GLU A 481 -29.50 -9.47 13.52
C GLU A 481 -30.38 -10.54 14.19
N LYS A 482 -30.11 -11.79 13.86
CA LYS A 482 -30.59 -12.95 14.58
C LYS A 482 -29.40 -13.78 15.00
N ASP A 483 -29.20 -13.94 16.30
CA ASP A 483 -28.23 -14.83 16.90
C ASP A 483 -28.94 -16.06 17.46
N ASP A 484 -28.58 -17.27 17.02
CA ASP A 484 -29.11 -18.54 17.50
C ASP A 484 -28.06 -19.21 18.38
N TYR A 485 -28.37 -19.27 19.66
CA TYR A 485 -27.52 -19.91 20.67
C TYR A 485 -28.00 -21.31 20.95
N THR A 486 -27.91 -22.21 19.97
CA THR A 486 -28.39 -23.60 20.04
C THR A 486 -27.89 -24.34 21.26
N ASN A 487 -26.61 -24.09 21.65
CA ASN A 487 -26.01 -24.70 22.84
C ASN A 487 -26.58 -24.15 24.17
N ALA A 488 -27.25 -22.99 24.13
CA ALA A 488 -27.89 -22.34 25.28
C ALA A 488 -29.43 -22.37 25.18
N GLY A 489 -29.98 -22.93 24.10
CA GLY A 489 -31.42 -23.20 23.94
C GLY A 489 -32.26 -21.96 23.67
N TYR A 490 -31.70 -20.84 23.25
CA TYR A 490 -32.46 -19.64 22.94
C TYR A 490 -31.91 -18.91 21.70
N GLU A 491 -32.75 -18.10 21.10
CA GLU A 491 -32.38 -17.19 20.00
C GLU A 491 -32.67 -15.73 20.40
N ASN A 492 -31.88 -14.83 19.86
CA ASN A 492 -32.09 -13.39 20.04
C ASN A 492 -32.18 -12.67 18.71
N LYS A 493 -33.28 -11.96 18.46
CA LYS A 493 -33.47 -11.11 17.28
C LYS A 493 -33.39 -9.65 17.68
N ARG A 494 -32.57 -8.88 16.96
CA ARG A 494 -32.40 -7.46 17.21
C ARG A 494 -32.57 -6.67 15.91
N VAL A 495 -33.39 -5.65 15.97
CA VAL A 495 -33.52 -4.66 14.89
C VAL A 495 -33.34 -3.29 15.49
N GLY A 496 -32.50 -2.47 14.90
CA GLY A 496 -32.22 -1.18 15.48
C GLY A 496 -31.59 -0.17 14.50
N THR A 497 -31.50 1.05 15.00
CA THR A 497 -30.79 2.14 14.34
C THR A 497 -29.92 2.85 15.35
N ASN A 498 -28.75 3.31 14.88
CA ASN A 498 -27.81 4.10 15.66
C ASN A 498 -27.40 5.35 14.88
N PHE A 499 -27.36 6.49 15.57
CA PHE A 499 -26.83 7.75 15.07
C PHE A 499 -25.66 8.17 15.94
N SER A 500 -24.57 8.54 15.34
CA SER A 500 -23.38 9.03 16.05
C SER A 500 -22.69 10.15 15.28
N THR A 501 -22.03 11.01 16.02
CA THR A 501 -21.08 11.96 15.44
C THR A 501 -19.73 11.76 16.09
N ARG A 502 -18.64 11.94 15.35
CA ARG A 502 -17.28 11.80 15.86
C ARG A 502 -16.49 13.04 15.51
N TYR A 503 -15.75 13.56 16.47
CA TYR A 503 -14.84 14.67 16.28
C TYR A 503 -13.64 14.58 17.22
N GLU A 504 -12.57 15.19 16.80
CA GLU A 504 -11.34 15.28 17.57
C GLU A 504 -11.44 16.44 18.57
N ILE A 505 -11.22 16.15 19.86
CA ILE A 505 -11.23 17.18 20.93
C ILE A 505 -9.82 17.65 21.29
N TYR A 506 -8.85 16.76 21.18
CA TYR A 506 -7.41 17.01 21.28
C TYR A 506 -6.70 16.11 20.28
N GLU A 507 -5.45 16.39 19.95
CA GLU A 507 -4.65 15.60 19.03
C GLU A 507 -4.70 14.11 19.36
N ASP A 508 -5.21 13.30 18.42
CA ASP A 508 -5.45 11.85 18.51
C ASP A 508 -6.51 11.42 19.55
N ILE A 509 -7.26 12.36 20.16
CA ILE A 509 -8.34 12.03 21.10
C ILE A 509 -9.69 12.35 20.47
N PHE A 510 -10.46 11.31 20.24
CA PHE A 510 -11.75 11.41 19.60
C PHE A 510 -12.88 11.18 20.59
N PHE A 511 -13.92 11.99 20.47
CA PHE A 511 -15.18 11.84 21.18
C PHE A 511 -16.29 11.48 20.20
N ARG A 512 -17.06 10.45 20.53
CA ARG A 512 -18.17 9.98 19.71
C ARG A 512 -19.42 9.80 20.57
N PRO A 513 -20.28 10.81 20.72
CA PRO A 513 -21.63 10.64 21.26
C PRO A 513 -22.49 9.84 20.27
N ASN A 514 -23.39 9.06 20.82
CA ASN A 514 -24.33 8.23 20.06
C ASN A 514 -25.72 8.21 20.69
N ILE A 515 -26.72 7.94 19.86
CA ILE A 515 -28.09 7.65 20.25
C ILE A 515 -28.61 6.47 19.42
N GLY A 516 -29.27 5.54 20.07
CA GLY A 516 -29.79 4.33 19.43
C GLY A 516 -31.22 4.02 19.84
N ILE A 517 -31.91 3.30 18.97
CA ILE A 517 -33.21 2.65 19.27
C ILE A 517 -33.10 1.21 18.78
N GLN A 518 -33.48 0.27 19.62
CA GLN A 518 -33.38 -1.15 19.36
C GLN A 518 -34.64 -1.87 19.84
N TYR A 519 -35.19 -2.72 19.00
CA TYR A 519 -36.15 -3.75 19.32
C TYR A 519 -35.42 -5.09 19.47
N ASP A 520 -35.63 -5.76 20.57
CA ASP A 520 -34.98 -7.00 20.98
C ASP A 520 -36.05 -8.07 21.29
N SER A 521 -35.96 -9.26 20.70
CA SER A 521 -36.88 -10.34 20.86
C SER A 521 -36.14 -11.63 21.25
N LEU A 522 -36.33 -12.08 22.48
CA LEU A 522 -35.75 -13.30 23.02
C LEU A 522 -36.72 -14.46 22.83
N GLY A 523 -36.37 -15.45 22.00
CA GLY A 523 -37.12 -16.67 21.76
C GLY A 523 -36.43 -17.89 22.39
N ILE A 524 -37.21 -18.87 22.84
CA ILE A 524 -36.70 -20.13 23.36
C ILE A 524 -36.78 -21.21 22.27
N THR A 525 -35.64 -21.88 22.04
CA THR A 525 -35.50 -22.89 20.97
C THR A 525 -35.26 -24.31 21.52
N GLY A 526 -34.99 -24.46 22.81
CA GLY A 526 -34.68 -25.74 23.44
C GLY A 526 -35.11 -25.85 24.89
N THR A 527 -34.54 -26.79 25.62
CA THR A 527 -34.72 -26.90 27.08
C THR A 527 -33.79 -25.90 27.76
N VAL A 528 -34.36 -24.97 28.48
CA VAL A 528 -33.63 -23.88 29.16
C VAL A 528 -34.03 -23.80 30.62
N SER A 529 -33.23 -23.10 31.41
CA SER A 529 -33.53 -22.79 32.80
C SER A 529 -34.84 -22.00 32.94
N ASN A 530 -35.47 -22.08 34.12
CA ASN A 530 -36.69 -21.33 34.38
C ASN A 530 -36.48 -19.81 34.25
N LEU A 531 -35.30 -19.34 34.54
CA LEU A 531 -34.96 -17.95 34.40
C LEU A 531 -34.97 -17.50 32.93
N LEU A 532 -34.24 -18.20 32.04
CA LEU A 532 -34.24 -17.89 30.61
C LEU A 532 -35.68 -17.93 30.06
N ARG A 533 -36.48 -18.90 30.47
CA ARG A 533 -37.89 -19.00 30.09
C ARG A 533 -38.72 -17.81 30.57
N SER A 534 -38.50 -17.32 31.78
CA SER A 534 -39.19 -16.15 32.31
C SER A 534 -38.81 -14.82 31.64
N ARG A 535 -37.71 -14.82 30.91
CA ARG A 535 -37.20 -13.65 30.17
C ARG A 535 -37.56 -13.66 28.67
N GLN A 536 -38.24 -14.67 28.18
CA GLN A 536 -38.78 -14.73 26.84
C GLN A 536 -39.71 -13.55 26.58
N GLY A 537 -39.60 -12.94 25.39
CA GLY A 537 -40.46 -11.85 24.96
C GLY A 537 -39.70 -10.71 24.27
N ASP A 538 -40.45 -9.68 24.01
CA ASP A 538 -40.03 -8.55 23.24
C ASP A 538 -39.75 -7.34 24.13
N THR A 539 -38.72 -6.59 23.79
CA THR A 539 -38.39 -5.36 24.51
C THR A 539 -37.97 -4.26 23.53
N LEU A 540 -38.47 -3.05 23.77
CA LEU A 540 -37.99 -1.84 23.06
C LEU A 540 -37.06 -1.07 23.98
N SER A 541 -35.94 -0.61 23.46
CA SER A 541 -35.01 0.20 24.21
C SER A 541 -34.48 1.39 23.37
N SER A 542 -34.27 2.52 24.01
CA SER A 542 -33.50 3.63 23.48
C SER A 542 -32.26 3.83 24.33
N SER A 543 -31.14 4.12 23.69
CA SER A 543 -29.87 4.34 24.39
C SER A 543 -29.28 5.70 24.03
N VAL A 544 -28.62 6.31 25.00
CA VAL A 544 -27.74 7.46 24.80
C VAL A 544 -26.39 7.09 25.37
N GLY A 545 -25.34 7.34 24.61
CA GLY A 545 -24.02 6.96 25.03
C GLY A 545 -22.93 7.81 24.40
N TYR A 546 -21.70 7.48 24.75
CA TYR A 546 -20.51 8.09 24.16
C TYR A 546 -19.30 7.17 24.22
N VAL A 547 -18.35 7.42 23.32
CA VAL A 547 -17.05 6.76 23.28
C VAL A 547 -15.96 7.80 23.22
N PHE A 548 -15.01 7.74 24.16
CA PHE A 548 -13.68 8.35 24.02
C PHE A 548 -12.70 7.33 23.48
N SER A 549 -11.91 7.71 22.49
CA SER A 549 -10.91 6.81 21.92
C SER A 549 -9.62 7.53 21.57
N VAL A 550 -8.51 6.82 21.76
CA VAL A 550 -7.15 7.25 21.41
C VAL A 550 -6.49 6.12 20.63
N ASP A 551 -5.89 6.42 19.49
CA ASP A 551 -5.15 5.44 18.70
C ASP A 551 -3.81 6.03 18.26
N LYS A 552 -2.75 5.68 18.99
CA LYS A 552 -1.35 6.10 18.76
C LYS A 552 -0.47 4.95 18.28
N ARG A 553 -1.03 4.01 17.55
CA ARG A 553 -0.24 2.94 16.93
C ARG A 553 0.55 3.48 15.74
N ASP A 554 1.74 2.94 15.54
CA ASP A 554 2.56 3.18 14.35
C ASP A 554 1.89 2.69 13.06
N SER A 555 1.13 1.60 13.13
CA SER A 555 0.34 1.03 12.03
C SER A 555 -1.00 0.52 12.53
N LYS A 556 -2.07 0.73 11.75
CA LYS A 556 -3.41 0.19 12.08
C LYS A 556 -3.54 -1.30 11.81
N PHE A 557 -2.80 -1.82 10.82
CA PHE A 557 -2.89 -3.22 10.38
C PHE A 557 -1.86 -4.13 11.07
N ASN A 558 -0.59 -3.70 11.09
CA ASN A 558 0.51 -4.45 11.70
C ASN A 558 1.25 -3.57 12.71
N PRO A 559 0.66 -3.32 13.89
CA PRO A 559 1.28 -2.47 14.89
C PRO A 559 2.48 -3.15 15.53
N THR A 560 3.61 -2.43 15.58
CA THR A 560 4.82 -2.84 16.29
C THR A 560 5.02 -2.05 17.57
N SER A 561 4.45 -0.84 17.65
CA SER A 561 4.52 0.04 18.81
C SER A 561 3.28 0.91 18.94
N GLY A 562 3.06 1.44 20.13
CA GLY A 562 1.98 2.39 20.41
C GLY A 562 0.87 1.84 21.27
N THR A 563 -0.19 2.61 21.40
CA THR A 563 -1.30 2.32 22.33
C THR A 563 -2.64 2.65 21.70
N VAL A 564 -3.61 1.78 21.95
CA VAL A 564 -5.05 2.04 21.71
C VAL A 564 -5.74 2.05 23.05
N PHE A 565 -6.60 3.03 23.26
CA PHE A 565 -7.45 3.12 24.44
C PHE A 565 -8.86 3.51 24.03
N TYR A 566 -9.86 2.93 24.65
CA TYR A 566 -11.23 3.40 24.55
C TYR A 566 -11.95 3.30 25.90
N PHE A 567 -12.87 4.23 26.09
CA PHE A 567 -13.78 4.27 27.21
C PHE A 567 -15.18 4.60 26.68
N SER A 568 -16.16 3.75 26.96
CA SER A 568 -17.54 4.00 26.57
C SER A 568 -18.50 3.84 27.70
N GLN A 569 -19.55 4.65 27.69
CA GLN A 569 -20.71 4.53 28.54
C GLN A 569 -21.97 4.68 27.71
N ASP A 570 -22.94 3.78 27.95
CA ASP A 570 -24.26 3.81 27.34
C ASP A 570 -25.30 3.66 28.42
N ILE A 571 -26.35 4.44 28.35
CA ILE A 571 -27.49 4.43 29.28
C ILE A 571 -28.74 4.15 28.47
N ASP A 572 -29.44 3.09 28.79
CA ASP A 572 -30.77 2.85 28.28
C ASP A 572 -31.77 3.81 28.97
N THR A 573 -32.51 4.56 28.16
CA THR A 573 -33.31 5.70 28.64
C THR A 573 -34.76 5.63 28.20
N LEU A 574 -35.41 6.71 28.09
CA LEU A 574 -36.75 7.19 27.76
C LEU A 574 -37.81 6.15 27.34
N ILE A 575 -37.52 5.17 26.48
CA ILE A 575 -38.48 4.18 25.97
C ILE A 575 -38.05 2.75 26.36
N SER A 576 -37.20 2.62 27.37
CA SER A 576 -36.65 1.31 27.75
C SER A 576 -37.51 0.64 28.83
N ASP A 577 -37.86 -0.61 28.63
CA ASP A 577 -38.51 -1.45 29.63
C ASP A 577 -37.61 -1.75 30.84
N ILE A 578 -36.29 -1.74 30.60
CA ILE A 578 -35.25 -1.92 31.61
C ILE A 578 -34.21 -0.86 31.39
N HIS A 579 -33.96 -0.06 32.42
CA HIS A 579 -32.90 0.95 32.39
C HIS A 579 -31.59 0.30 32.83
N ALA A 580 -30.59 0.29 31.92
CA ALA A 580 -29.28 -0.28 32.17
C ALA A 580 -28.18 0.76 31.91
N PHE A 581 -27.17 0.74 32.78
CA PHE A 581 -25.95 1.50 32.62
C PHE A 581 -24.81 0.56 32.24
N LYS A 582 -24.25 0.77 31.08
CA LYS A 582 -23.20 -0.07 30.52
C LYS A 582 -21.90 0.72 30.42
N THR A 583 -20.84 0.20 31.00
CA THR A 583 -19.50 0.79 30.92
C THR A 583 -18.55 -0.22 30.28
N ASN A 584 -17.71 0.24 29.36
CA ASN A 584 -16.70 -0.60 28.74
C ASN A 584 -15.38 0.18 28.59
N ILE A 585 -14.29 -0.40 29.06
CA ILE A 585 -12.95 0.16 29.05
C ILE A 585 -12.03 -0.84 28.36
N GLY A 586 -11.26 -0.40 27.38
CA GLY A 586 -10.26 -1.26 26.74
C GLY A 586 -8.97 -0.50 26.48
N ALA A 587 -7.88 -1.22 26.68
CA ALA A 587 -6.55 -0.74 26.39
C ALA A 587 -5.73 -1.83 25.70
N THR A 588 -4.95 -1.45 24.69
CA THR A 588 -3.97 -2.34 24.06
C THR A 588 -2.67 -1.59 23.89
N VAL A 589 -1.57 -2.17 24.32
CA VAL A 589 -0.23 -1.62 24.18
C VAL A 589 0.59 -2.58 23.33
N TYR A 590 1.34 -2.02 22.40
CA TYR A 590 2.28 -2.76 21.52
C TYR A 590 3.69 -2.27 21.79
N LYS A 591 4.66 -3.19 21.85
CA LYS A 591 6.06 -2.87 22.05
C LYS A 591 6.95 -3.91 21.40
N GLU A 592 7.98 -3.47 20.69
CA GLU A 592 9.09 -4.32 20.28
C GLU A 592 9.85 -4.82 21.51
N LEU A 593 10.00 -6.16 21.67
CA LEU A 593 10.65 -6.79 22.82
C LEU A 593 12.14 -7.05 22.56
N ILE A 594 12.44 -7.72 21.44
CA ILE A 594 13.79 -8.15 21.07
C ILE A 594 13.92 -8.01 19.56
N ASN A 595 14.22 -6.84 19.02
CA ASN A 595 14.20 -6.58 17.59
C ASN A 595 12.78 -6.65 16.94
N ASP A 596 12.70 -6.26 15.68
CA ASP A 596 11.48 -6.16 14.86
C ASP A 596 10.67 -7.46 14.71
N LYS A 597 11.23 -8.61 15.13
CA LYS A 597 10.60 -9.95 15.02
C LYS A 597 9.77 -10.35 16.25
N PHE A 598 10.07 -9.78 17.42
CA PHE A 598 9.37 -10.09 18.66
C PHE A 598 8.54 -8.89 19.13
N ILE A 599 7.29 -8.87 18.76
CA ILE A 599 6.38 -7.80 19.14
C ILE A 599 5.48 -8.29 20.26
N GLY A 600 5.62 -7.68 21.42
CA GLY A 600 4.75 -7.89 22.56
C GLY A 600 3.48 -7.06 22.44
N SER A 601 2.35 -7.62 22.84
CA SER A 601 1.15 -6.83 23.09
C SER A 601 0.44 -7.27 24.38
N ALA A 602 -0.13 -6.29 25.05
CA ALA A 602 -0.96 -6.49 26.22
C ALA A 602 -2.32 -5.83 25.97
N LYS A 603 -3.40 -6.62 25.92
CA LYS A 603 -4.79 -6.14 25.74
C LYS A 603 -5.56 -6.38 27.01
N ALA A 604 -6.10 -5.34 27.64
CA ALA A 604 -6.98 -5.42 28.78
C ALA A 604 -8.38 -4.91 28.41
N ARG A 605 -9.41 -5.55 28.94
CA ARG A 605 -10.80 -5.13 28.81
C ARG A 605 -11.51 -5.28 30.14
N LEU A 606 -12.22 -4.24 30.53
CA LEU A 606 -13.13 -4.21 31.69
C LEU A 606 -14.50 -3.77 31.19
N ALA A 607 -15.52 -4.49 31.58
CA ALA A 607 -16.88 -4.10 31.25
C ALA A 607 -17.82 -4.37 32.43
N ASN A 608 -18.82 -3.51 32.56
CA ASN A 608 -19.88 -3.63 33.54
C ASN A 608 -21.23 -3.31 32.89
N SER A 609 -22.27 -4.05 33.27
CA SER A 609 -23.64 -3.79 32.90
C SER A 609 -24.49 -3.87 34.16
N THR A 610 -25.17 -2.80 34.56
CA THR A 610 -25.95 -2.70 35.79
C THR A 610 -27.33 -2.13 35.49
N ALA A 611 -28.36 -2.78 35.97
CA ALA A 611 -29.72 -2.23 35.89
C ALA A 611 -29.92 -1.14 36.95
N ILE A 612 -30.69 -0.08 36.63
CA ILE A 612 -30.85 1.07 37.49
C ILE A 612 -32.13 0.97 38.33
N ASN A 613 -33.20 0.33 37.89
CA ASN A 613 -34.54 0.43 38.48
C ASN A 613 -34.92 -0.77 39.34
N ASN A 614 -34.03 -1.38 40.09
CA ASN A 614 -34.26 -2.60 40.86
C ASN A 614 -34.80 -3.76 39.96
N LYS A 615 -34.49 -3.71 38.68
CA LYS A 615 -34.76 -4.79 37.69
C LYS A 615 -33.45 -5.48 37.36
N ASP A 616 -33.52 -6.66 36.82
CA ASP A 616 -32.35 -7.38 36.36
C ASP A 616 -31.93 -6.94 34.96
N VAL A 617 -30.63 -6.97 34.69
CA VAL A 617 -30.10 -6.75 33.34
C VAL A 617 -30.67 -7.80 32.37
N LYS A 618 -31.09 -7.39 31.19
CA LYS A 618 -31.52 -8.27 30.11
C LYS A 618 -30.44 -9.31 29.78
N ILE A 619 -30.86 -10.53 29.42
CA ILE A 619 -29.92 -11.55 28.95
C ILE A 619 -29.08 -11.09 27.77
N SER A 620 -29.68 -10.31 26.84
CA SER A 620 -29.00 -9.71 25.68
C SER A 620 -27.98 -8.63 26.06
N ASP A 621 -28.10 -8.01 27.20
CA ASP A 621 -27.24 -6.96 27.72
C ASP A 621 -26.19 -7.45 28.73
N ARG A 622 -26.24 -8.73 29.10
CA ARG A 622 -25.23 -9.35 29.95
C ARG A 622 -23.93 -9.56 29.21
N LEU A 623 -22.86 -9.60 29.96
CA LEU A 623 -21.50 -9.74 29.47
C LEU A 623 -21.14 -11.24 29.35
N TYR A 624 -20.48 -11.56 28.26
CA TYR A 624 -19.99 -12.91 27.98
C TYR A 624 -18.56 -12.84 27.48
N SER A 625 -17.77 -13.88 27.72
CA SER A 625 -16.45 -14.03 27.09
C SER A 625 -16.60 -14.41 25.62
N SER A 626 -15.80 -13.77 24.77
CA SER A 626 -15.65 -14.18 23.37
C SER A 626 -14.45 -15.12 23.19
N SER A 627 -14.38 -15.82 22.07
CA SER A 627 -13.20 -16.60 21.68
C SER A 627 -11.94 -15.77 21.49
N SER A 628 -12.04 -14.43 21.36
CA SER A 628 -10.89 -13.51 21.31
C SER A 628 -10.50 -12.96 22.69
N ASP A 629 -11.37 -13.09 23.71
CA ASP A 629 -11.10 -12.61 25.07
C ASP A 629 -10.44 -13.70 25.93
N LEU A 630 -10.90 -14.96 25.78
CA LEU A 630 -10.41 -16.14 26.50
C LEU A 630 -10.35 -17.33 25.54
N ARG A 631 -9.27 -17.43 24.75
CA ARG A 631 -9.04 -18.59 23.88
C ARG A 631 -8.91 -19.86 24.74
N GLY A 632 -9.36 -20.98 24.25
CA GLY A 632 -9.38 -22.25 25.00
C GLY A 632 -10.72 -22.56 25.71
N PHE A 633 -11.64 -21.60 25.65
CA PHE A 633 -13.02 -21.80 26.05
C PHE A 633 -13.97 -21.51 24.90
N GLU A 634 -15.13 -22.20 24.89
CA GLU A 634 -16.19 -21.86 23.94
C GLU A 634 -16.65 -20.40 24.13
N PRO A 635 -17.09 -19.73 23.06
CA PRO A 635 -17.80 -18.46 23.21
C PRO A 635 -18.95 -18.63 24.20
N ARG A 636 -19.05 -17.72 25.18
CA ARG A 636 -20.03 -17.80 26.27
C ARG A 636 -19.88 -18.99 27.24
N GLY A 637 -18.84 -19.82 27.09
CA GLY A 637 -18.62 -21.01 27.92
C GLY A 637 -18.03 -20.73 29.31
N VAL A 638 -17.92 -19.47 29.72
CA VAL A 638 -17.36 -19.03 31.00
C VAL A 638 -18.32 -18.07 31.69
N GLY A 639 -18.47 -18.22 32.99
CA GLY A 639 -19.24 -17.27 33.80
C GLY A 639 -20.35 -17.94 34.64
N PRO A 640 -21.32 -17.12 35.09
CA PRO A 640 -22.47 -17.64 35.90
C PRO A 640 -23.31 -18.66 35.15
N VAL A 641 -23.70 -19.73 35.83
CA VAL A 641 -24.47 -20.85 35.29
C VAL A 641 -25.73 -21.05 36.07
N ASP A 642 -26.88 -21.07 35.41
CA ASP A 642 -28.17 -21.47 35.92
C ASP A 642 -28.50 -22.86 35.36
N THR A 643 -28.56 -23.87 36.26
CA THR A 643 -28.72 -25.28 35.90
C THR A 643 -27.56 -25.75 35.01
N ASN A 644 -27.69 -25.67 33.69
CA ASN A 644 -26.64 -26.01 32.72
C ASN A 644 -26.34 -24.87 31.72
N ASP A 645 -27.05 -23.74 31.87
CA ASP A 645 -26.97 -22.63 30.91
C ASP A 645 -26.08 -21.52 31.42
N HIS A 646 -25.11 -21.08 30.62
CA HIS A 646 -24.35 -19.89 30.90
C HIS A 646 -25.23 -18.67 30.64
N VAL A 647 -25.56 -17.95 31.68
CA VAL A 647 -26.51 -16.82 31.64
C VAL A 647 -25.81 -15.44 31.50
N GLY A 648 -24.48 -15.45 31.39
CA GLY A 648 -23.69 -14.24 31.37
C GLY A 648 -23.59 -13.56 32.73
N GLY A 649 -22.72 -12.56 32.83
CA GLY A 649 -22.50 -11.81 34.06
C GLY A 649 -22.72 -10.31 33.88
N ASN A 650 -22.78 -9.63 35.01
CA ASN A 650 -22.84 -8.16 35.02
C ASN A 650 -21.45 -7.53 34.91
N ASN A 651 -20.38 -8.29 35.13
CA ASN A 651 -19.02 -7.86 35.07
C ASN A 651 -18.16 -8.77 34.20
N LEU A 652 -17.22 -8.18 33.47
CA LEU A 652 -16.20 -8.89 32.70
C LEU A 652 -14.86 -8.19 32.88
N ALA A 653 -13.81 -8.98 33.14
CA ALA A 653 -12.44 -8.53 33.09
C ALA A 653 -11.60 -9.54 32.33
N THR A 654 -10.84 -9.07 31.36
CA THR A 654 -9.92 -9.91 30.59
C THR A 654 -8.58 -9.23 30.38
N LEU A 655 -7.51 -10.02 30.37
CA LEU A 655 -6.16 -9.63 30.02
C LEU A 655 -5.58 -10.66 29.07
N SER A 656 -5.13 -10.22 27.92
CA SER A 656 -4.45 -11.05 26.93
C SER A 656 -3.02 -10.52 26.72
N LEU A 657 -2.03 -11.34 27.00
CA LEU A 657 -0.64 -11.09 26.71
C LEU A 657 -0.25 -11.91 25.48
N LYS A 658 0.34 -11.27 24.50
CA LYS A 658 0.72 -11.90 23.23
C LYS A 658 2.14 -11.50 22.88
N SER A 659 2.93 -12.44 22.38
CA SER A 659 4.23 -12.19 21.77
C SER A 659 4.33 -12.89 20.43
N THR A 660 4.58 -12.11 19.38
CA THR A 660 4.97 -12.69 18.09
C THR A 660 6.38 -13.27 18.20
N PHE A 661 6.70 -14.23 17.36
CA PHE A 661 8.05 -14.78 17.21
C PHE A 661 8.34 -15.05 15.73
N PRO A 662 9.64 -15.19 15.38
CA PRO A 662 10.03 -15.48 14.00
C PRO A 662 9.25 -16.64 13.44
N ASN A 663 8.67 -16.43 12.27
CA ASN A 663 7.78 -17.37 11.66
C ASN A 663 8.51 -18.64 11.23
N PRO A 664 8.07 -19.84 11.61
CA PRO A 664 8.63 -21.09 11.12
C PRO A 664 8.25 -21.41 9.66
N ILE A 665 7.30 -20.66 9.09
CA ILE A 665 6.84 -20.83 7.72
C ILE A 665 7.70 -19.94 6.79
N PRO A 666 8.20 -20.45 5.65
CA PRO A 666 8.98 -19.66 4.71
C PRO A 666 8.26 -18.41 4.21
N ASP A 667 9.01 -17.34 3.96
CA ASP A 667 8.54 -15.96 3.70
C ASP A 667 7.64 -15.73 2.46
N GLY A 668 7.27 -16.78 1.73
CA GLY A 668 6.29 -16.66 0.64
C GLY A 668 4.85 -16.48 1.09
N LEU A 669 4.54 -16.74 2.35
CA LEU A 669 3.22 -16.58 2.96
C LEU A 669 3.27 -15.46 3.99
N ARG A 670 2.43 -14.45 3.81
CA ARG A 670 2.22 -13.44 4.86
C ARG A 670 1.58 -14.11 6.04
N SER A 671 2.40 -14.52 7.02
CA SER A 671 1.95 -15.24 8.20
C SER A 671 2.54 -14.64 9.46
N THR A 672 1.81 -14.78 10.55
CA THR A 672 2.21 -14.32 11.88
C THR A 672 1.99 -15.46 12.85
N THR A 673 3.04 -15.84 13.55
CA THR A 673 2.98 -16.83 14.63
C THR A 673 3.14 -16.12 15.96
N TYR A 674 2.36 -16.51 16.96
CA TYR A 674 2.46 -15.89 18.28
C TYR A 674 2.09 -16.87 19.40
N LEU A 675 2.73 -16.66 20.54
CA LEU A 675 2.32 -17.23 21.82
C LEU A 675 1.41 -16.26 22.53
N PHE A 676 0.50 -16.82 23.35
CA PHE A 676 -0.39 -15.99 24.15
C PHE A 676 -0.66 -16.61 25.53
N LEU A 677 -0.99 -15.73 26.47
CA LEU A 677 -1.55 -16.01 27.76
C LEU A 677 -2.80 -15.16 27.95
N ASP A 678 -3.95 -15.80 28.03
CA ASP A 678 -5.21 -15.11 28.30
C ASP A 678 -5.65 -15.39 29.73
N MET A 679 -6.14 -14.36 30.40
CA MET A 679 -6.69 -14.43 31.74
C MET A 679 -7.98 -13.63 31.81
N GLY A 680 -8.96 -14.10 32.57
CA GLY A 680 -10.18 -13.33 32.74
C GLY A 680 -11.26 -14.06 33.50
N ASN A 681 -12.34 -13.34 33.69
CA ASN A 681 -13.54 -13.85 34.32
C ASN A 681 -14.79 -13.07 33.88
N VAL A 682 -15.94 -13.73 33.94
CA VAL A 682 -17.26 -13.13 33.84
C VAL A 682 -17.99 -13.48 35.13
N TRP A 683 -18.52 -12.50 35.85
CA TRP A 683 -19.12 -12.73 37.16
C TRP A 683 -20.22 -11.72 37.49
N GLY A 684 -20.94 -12.00 38.55
CA GLY A 684 -22.02 -11.17 39.08
C GLY A 684 -23.32 -11.39 38.31
N VAL A 685 -24.35 -11.58 39.04
CA VAL A 685 -25.75 -11.64 38.57
C VAL A 685 -26.61 -10.88 39.56
N ASP A 686 -27.67 -10.26 39.08
CA ASP A 686 -28.59 -9.41 39.82
C ASP A 686 -29.91 -10.09 40.16
N TYR A 687 -30.01 -11.42 39.98
CA TYR A 687 -31.13 -12.22 40.37
C TYR A 687 -30.67 -13.47 41.12
N SER A 688 -31.55 -14.11 41.85
CA SER A 688 -31.39 -15.35 42.61
C SER A 688 -29.99 -15.82 43.01
N ASP A 689 -29.77 -16.00 44.32
CA ASP A 689 -28.56 -16.59 44.91
C ASP A 689 -28.35 -18.09 44.56
N ALA A 690 -29.31 -18.72 43.86
CA ALA A 690 -29.22 -20.11 43.41
C ALA A 690 -28.26 -20.32 42.20
N ILE A 691 -27.73 -19.24 41.63
CA ILE A 691 -26.88 -19.31 40.47
C ILE A 691 -25.44 -19.52 40.89
N SER A 692 -24.81 -20.53 40.29
CA SER A 692 -23.39 -20.77 40.47
C SER A 692 -22.57 -19.66 39.79
N SER A 693 -22.03 -18.72 40.58
CA SER A 693 -21.12 -17.70 40.11
C SER A 693 -19.74 -17.90 40.74
N SER A 694 -18.77 -18.26 39.93
CA SER A 694 -17.39 -18.46 40.39
C SER A 694 -16.57 -17.19 40.22
N SER A 695 -15.93 -16.73 41.30
CA SER A 695 -14.95 -15.63 41.25
C SER A 695 -13.58 -16.08 40.76
N LYS A 696 -13.40 -17.36 40.40
CA LYS A 696 -12.12 -17.91 39.93
C LYS A 696 -11.70 -17.29 38.64
N ILE A 697 -10.48 -16.74 38.58
CA ILE A 697 -9.87 -16.27 37.35
C ILE A 697 -9.53 -17.47 36.48
N ARG A 698 -10.03 -17.48 35.25
CA ARG A 698 -9.66 -18.46 34.23
C ARG A 698 -8.37 -17.99 33.58
N SER A 699 -7.55 -18.94 33.18
CA SER A 699 -6.35 -18.63 32.39
C SER A 699 -6.04 -19.74 31.40
N THR A 700 -5.52 -19.35 30.25
CA THR A 700 -5.14 -20.26 29.16
C THR A 700 -3.82 -19.83 28.57
N VAL A 701 -3.04 -20.80 28.11
CA VAL A 701 -1.83 -20.56 27.32
C VAL A 701 -2.00 -21.26 25.96
N GLY A 702 -1.44 -20.68 24.93
CA GLY A 702 -1.55 -21.26 23.60
C GLY A 702 -0.63 -20.65 22.57
N VAL A 703 -0.70 -21.23 21.38
CA VAL A 703 -0.01 -20.80 20.18
C VAL A 703 -1.03 -20.58 19.09
N ALA A 704 -0.80 -19.56 18.28
CA ALA A 704 -1.63 -19.31 17.11
C ALA A 704 -0.79 -18.97 15.90
N LEU A 705 -1.33 -19.31 14.73
CA LEU A 705 -0.79 -19.06 13.42
C LEU A 705 -1.88 -18.40 12.57
N ASP A 706 -1.64 -17.17 12.17
CA ASP A 706 -2.45 -16.44 11.21
C ASP A 706 -1.69 -16.38 9.88
N LEU A 707 -2.33 -16.73 8.77
CA LEU A 707 -1.69 -16.66 7.45
C LEU A 707 -2.67 -16.19 6.39
N MET A 708 -2.16 -15.44 5.42
CA MET A 708 -2.94 -15.00 4.25
C MET A 708 -2.77 -16.01 3.13
N SER A 709 -3.88 -16.61 2.71
CA SER A 709 -3.93 -17.55 1.58
C SER A 709 -4.74 -16.98 0.42
N PRO A 710 -4.63 -17.53 -0.81
CA PRO A 710 -5.47 -17.10 -1.94
C PRO A 710 -6.97 -17.32 -1.73
N ILE A 711 -7.34 -18.26 -0.87
CA ILE A 711 -8.73 -18.49 -0.52
C ILE A 711 -9.19 -17.62 0.66
N GLY A 712 -8.34 -16.70 1.12
CA GLY A 712 -8.58 -15.80 2.24
C GLY A 712 -7.67 -16.07 3.45
N PRO A 713 -7.86 -15.33 4.54
CA PRO A 713 -7.12 -15.54 5.78
C PRO A 713 -7.43 -16.89 6.39
N LEU A 714 -6.40 -17.54 6.91
CA LEU A 714 -6.48 -18.76 7.68
C LEU A 714 -5.95 -18.51 9.08
N SER A 715 -6.65 -18.98 10.09
CA SER A 715 -6.20 -18.88 11.48
C SER A 715 -6.33 -20.21 12.17
N PHE A 716 -5.27 -20.62 12.85
CA PHE A 716 -5.19 -21.84 13.65
C PHE A 716 -4.75 -21.46 15.06
N THR A 717 -5.53 -21.85 16.05
CA THR A 717 -5.20 -21.60 17.46
C THR A 717 -5.30 -22.89 18.23
N TYR A 718 -4.27 -23.19 18.97
CA TYR A 718 -4.27 -24.27 19.93
C TYR A 718 -4.00 -23.71 21.33
N SER A 719 -4.85 -24.04 22.30
CA SER A 719 -4.80 -23.48 23.65
C SER A 719 -5.15 -24.52 24.70
N ILE A 720 -4.53 -24.37 25.86
CA ILE A 720 -4.70 -25.25 27.01
C ILE A 720 -5.13 -24.39 28.20
N PRO A 721 -6.31 -24.65 28.80
CA PRO A 721 -6.71 -24.00 30.04
C PRO A 721 -5.80 -24.40 31.19
N ILE A 722 -5.19 -23.41 31.85
CA ILE A 722 -4.38 -23.59 33.07
C ILE A 722 -5.28 -23.55 34.31
N SER A 723 -6.22 -22.59 34.30
CA SER A 723 -7.18 -22.41 35.38
C SER A 723 -8.61 -22.37 34.82
N LYS A 724 -9.47 -23.23 35.31
CA LYS A 724 -10.88 -23.37 34.87
C LYS A 724 -11.79 -23.73 36.04
N SER A 725 -13.08 -23.50 35.86
CA SER A 725 -14.15 -24.03 36.76
C SER A 725 -14.71 -25.32 36.20
N SER A 726 -15.37 -26.12 37.03
CA SER A 726 -16.02 -27.37 36.60
C SER A 726 -17.17 -27.14 35.62
N THR A 727 -17.75 -25.96 35.62
CA THR A 727 -18.85 -25.57 34.74
C THR A 727 -18.41 -24.99 33.41
N ASP A 728 -17.12 -24.70 33.24
CA ASP A 728 -16.61 -24.05 32.04
C ASP A 728 -16.61 -25.03 30.84
N LYS A 729 -16.98 -24.55 29.66
CA LYS A 729 -16.92 -25.28 28.39
C LYS A 729 -15.61 -24.97 27.67
N GLU A 730 -14.85 -26.04 27.42
CA GLU A 730 -13.51 -25.93 26.82
C GLU A 730 -13.56 -26.11 25.31
N GLN A 731 -12.74 -25.33 24.59
CA GLN A 731 -12.51 -25.44 23.16
C GLN A 731 -11.00 -25.25 22.87
N ASN A 732 -10.24 -26.33 22.95
CA ASN A 732 -8.78 -26.26 22.85
C ASN A 732 -8.25 -25.95 21.47
N PHE A 733 -9.00 -26.27 20.43
CA PHE A 733 -8.62 -26.01 19.05
C PHE A 733 -9.66 -25.13 18.35
N LEU A 734 -9.19 -24.05 17.74
CA LEU A 734 -10.01 -23.16 16.94
C LEU A 734 -9.33 -22.99 15.58
N PHE A 735 -10.06 -23.19 14.50
CA PHE A 735 -9.59 -22.84 13.17
C PHE A 735 -10.66 -22.07 12.41
N ASN A 736 -10.21 -21.20 11.53
CA ASN A 736 -11.05 -20.42 10.63
C ASN A 736 -10.40 -20.31 9.25
N ILE A 737 -11.22 -20.44 8.22
CA ILE A 737 -10.84 -20.28 6.81
C ILE A 737 -11.81 -19.27 6.19
N GLY A 738 -11.30 -18.21 5.54
CA GLY A 738 -12.10 -17.24 4.81
C GLY A 738 -12.18 -15.87 5.46
N SER A 739 -13.00 -14.98 4.91
CA SER A 739 -12.96 -13.54 5.12
C SER A 739 -13.56 -13.00 6.42
N SER A 740 -13.93 -13.83 7.38
CA SER A 740 -14.62 -13.33 8.58
C SER A 740 -13.88 -13.65 9.87
N PHE A 741 -13.13 -12.66 10.34
CA PHE A 741 -12.56 -12.67 11.68
C PHE A 741 -13.00 -11.44 12.47
#